data_a6f02f2e4e10cb0bc90967a0aea0d58f
#
_entry.id   a6f02f2e4e10cb0bc90967a0aea0d58f
#
_cell.length_a   1.000
_cell.length_b   1.000
_cell.length_c   1.000
_cell.angle_alpha   90.00
_cell.angle_beta   90.00
_cell.angle_gamma   90.00
#
_symmetry.space_group_name_H-M   'P 1'
#
loop_
_entity.id
_entity.type
_entity.pdbx_description
1 polymer ?
#
loop_
_entity_poly.entity_id
_entity_poly.type
_entity_poly.pdbx_seq_one_letter_code
_entity_poly.pdbx_strand_id
1 'polypeptide(L)'
;MAKQLPVTEFDILTLPGYLQLFKALIPFMEYGMQKKLSMLIRANELKHTLSFYNSPYSCNTFKTCSNSSGINANTSLNDILNNEAIMKTILAYCPDNIELHRPYVDAVTLRCPECGGEMKRVSEVIDCWFDSGAMPFAQWHYPFENQDIFEDNFPADFISEAVDQTRGWFYSLMAISTLLFDKAPYKNVIVLGHVQDKDGQKMSKSKGNAVDPMDALNKYGADAIRWYFYSNSAPWLPNRFHEDAVVEGQRKFMGTLWNTYAFYVLYANIDEFDPTKYTLEYDKLSVMDKWLLSKLNSMVKSVDDNLGNYRIPEATKALAEFVDDMSNWYVRRCRERYWAKDMPQDKINAYMTLYTALVTLCKTAAPMIPFLTEDIYQNLVRTVDKNAPESIHLCDFPEVNESMIDPELEASMDEVLKVVVFGRAARNTANIKSRQPIANMYIKAAKTLDDYFVDILRDELNVKNVEFKEDLSAFTAYSFKPQLRTVGPKYGKHLNAIKEYLANVDGNKAMSELKADGVIKFTADDTEIALAEEDLLIDVAKMDGYVTEGDNYVTVVIDTTLTPELIEEGYVREVISKIQTMRKDSDFQVTDRIKVYVTGNAKIAEVMEKNADEIKRVVLGDAFVMDAACDNSKEWNINGEKVTIGVEVSK
;
A
#
# COMPACT_ATOMS: atom_id res chain seq x y z
N MET A 1 -16.83 5.27 16.43
CA MET A 1 -17.48 6.11 17.47
C MET A 1 -18.57 6.93 16.82
N ALA A 2 -19.82 6.69 17.15
CA ALA A 2 -20.94 7.46 16.63
C ALA A 2 -20.78 8.92 17.09
N LYS A 3 -20.73 9.88 16.16
CA LYS A 3 -20.77 11.29 16.49
C LYS A 3 -22.06 11.57 17.26
N GLN A 4 -21.97 11.81 18.55
CA GLN A 4 -23.04 12.43 19.30
C GLN A 4 -23.39 13.76 18.61
N LEU A 5 -24.65 13.93 18.23
CA LEU A 5 -25.16 15.26 17.90
C LEU A 5 -24.98 16.12 19.15
N PRO A 6 -24.21 17.19 19.12
CA PRO A 6 -23.96 17.96 20.32
C PRO A 6 -25.27 18.59 20.79
N VAL A 7 -25.66 18.26 22.01
CA VAL A 7 -26.70 19.03 22.73
C VAL A 7 -26.04 20.36 23.06
N THR A 8 -26.50 21.43 22.45
CA THR A 8 -25.94 22.77 22.67
C THR A 8 -26.41 23.37 23.99
N GLU A 9 -25.72 24.36 24.52
CA GLU A 9 -26.19 25.10 25.72
C GLU A 9 -27.56 25.73 25.50
N PHE A 10 -27.89 26.10 24.28
CA PHE A 10 -29.20 26.59 23.89
C PHE A 10 -30.27 25.48 24.03
N ASP A 11 -29.94 24.26 23.60
CA ASP A 11 -30.82 23.09 23.78
C ASP A 11 -31.11 22.81 25.27
N ILE A 12 -30.10 22.95 26.14
CA ILE A 12 -30.24 22.74 27.58
C ILE A 12 -31.19 23.76 28.20
N LEU A 13 -31.13 24.99 27.71
CA LEU A 13 -31.96 26.10 28.24
C LEU A 13 -33.38 26.14 27.67
N THR A 14 -33.60 25.63 26.46
CA THR A 14 -34.88 25.84 25.75
C THR A 14 -35.67 24.54 25.51
N LEU A 15 -35.05 23.37 25.59
CA LEU A 15 -35.68 22.10 25.26
C LEU A 15 -36.01 21.29 26.52
N PRO A 16 -37.20 20.67 26.62
CA PRO A 16 -37.49 19.68 27.64
C PRO A 16 -36.52 18.50 27.64
N GLY A 17 -36.17 17.97 28.78
CA GLY A 17 -35.17 16.91 28.94
C GLY A 17 -35.44 15.64 28.12
N TYR A 18 -36.70 15.31 27.82
CA TYR A 18 -37.02 14.19 26.92
C TYR A 18 -36.63 14.44 25.46
N LEU A 19 -36.69 15.70 24.98
CA LEU A 19 -36.25 16.04 23.63
C LEU A 19 -34.72 16.02 23.51
N GLN A 20 -34.00 16.44 24.54
CA GLN A 20 -32.55 16.29 24.64
C GLN A 20 -32.14 14.82 24.60
N LEU A 21 -32.87 13.94 25.32
CA LEU A 21 -32.65 12.50 25.29
C LEU A 21 -32.92 11.90 23.90
N PHE A 22 -34.00 12.29 23.23
CA PHE A 22 -34.28 11.84 21.87
C PHE A 22 -33.24 12.32 20.87
N LYS A 23 -32.72 13.53 21.00
CA LYS A 23 -31.63 14.06 20.17
C LYS A 23 -30.34 13.24 20.34
N ALA A 24 -30.03 12.81 21.57
CA ALA A 24 -28.91 11.94 21.88
C ALA A 24 -29.07 10.49 21.37
N LEU A 25 -30.30 10.02 21.17
CA LEU A 25 -30.60 8.65 20.71
C LEU A 25 -30.66 8.50 19.19
N ILE A 26 -30.77 9.60 18.42
CA ILE A 26 -30.86 9.56 16.95
C ILE A 26 -29.74 8.72 16.31
N PRO A 27 -28.47 8.82 16.70
CA PRO A 27 -27.38 8.06 16.06
C PRO A 27 -27.50 6.53 16.21
N PHE A 28 -28.32 6.06 17.16
CA PHE A 28 -28.47 4.63 17.49
C PHE A 28 -29.71 3.98 16.85
N MET A 29 -30.41 4.71 15.97
CA MET A 29 -31.65 4.24 15.33
C MET A 29 -31.43 3.92 13.85
N GLU A 30 -32.33 3.10 13.27
CA GLU A 30 -32.33 2.86 11.82
C GLU A 30 -32.55 4.14 11.02
N TYR A 31 -31.90 4.27 9.87
CA TYR A 31 -31.85 5.49 9.04
C TYR A 31 -33.23 6.10 8.73
N GLY A 32 -34.23 5.24 8.41
CA GLY A 32 -35.60 5.69 8.18
C GLY A 32 -36.28 6.32 9.41
N MET A 33 -35.94 5.83 10.59
CA MET A 33 -36.41 6.33 11.87
C MET A 33 -35.66 7.59 12.30
N GLN A 34 -34.36 7.67 12.04
CA GLN A 34 -33.53 8.84 12.28
C GLN A 34 -34.11 10.09 11.59
N LYS A 35 -34.49 9.96 10.31
CA LYS A 35 -35.06 11.06 9.51
C LYS A 35 -36.39 11.55 10.08
N LYS A 36 -37.30 10.61 10.45
CA LYS A 36 -38.61 10.95 11.04
C LYS A 36 -38.44 11.60 12.38
N LEU A 37 -37.58 11.05 13.24
CA LEU A 37 -37.34 11.56 14.59
C LEU A 37 -36.61 12.93 14.55
N SER A 38 -35.68 13.13 13.66
CA SER A 38 -35.02 14.43 13.45
C SER A 38 -36.02 15.51 13.04
N MET A 39 -36.95 15.18 12.12
CA MET A 39 -38.05 16.09 11.75
C MET A 39 -38.97 16.41 12.94
N LEU A 40 -39.33 15.40 13.73
CA LEU A 40 -40.20 15.58 14.90
C LEU A 40 -39.54 16.43 16.00
N ILE A 41 -38.23 16.25 16.20
CA ILE A 41 -37.45 17.03 17.17
C ILE A 41 -37.39 18.49 16.75
N ARG A 42 -37.00 18.75 15.50
CA ARG A 42 -36.96 20.13 14.95
C ARG A 42 -38.31 20.81 15.01
N ALA A 43 -39.37 20.05 14.79
CA ALA A 43 -40.75 20.53 14.95
C ALA A 43 -41.06 20.99 16.36
N ASN A 44 -40.70 20.16 17.35
CA ASN A 44 -40.90 20.48 18.75
C ASN A 44 -39.94 21.59 19.24
N GLU A 45 -38.72 21.65 18.73
CA GLU A 45 -37.80 22.76 18.97
C GLU A 45 -38.42 24.10 18.55
N LEU A 46 -38.97 24.18 17.33
CA LEU A 46 -39.68 25.38 16.86
C LEU A 46 -40.87 25.73 17.76
N LYS A 47 -41.66 24.74 18.14
CA LYS A 47 -42.82 24.95 19.04
C LYS A 47 -42.39 25.49 20.39
N HIS A 48 -41.34 24.92 20.99
CA HIS A 48 -40.83 25.37 22.29
C HIS A 48 -40.16 26.73 22.21
N THR A 49 -39.41 27.01 21.14
CA THR A 49 -38.84 28.33 20.89
C THR A 49 -39.94 29.39 20.77
N LEU A 50 -41.00 29.13 19.99
CA LEU A 50 -42.17 30.02 19.89
C LEU A 50 -42.90 30.19 21.22
N SER A 51 -43.01 29.12 22.03
CA SER A 51 -43.58 29.18 23.37
C SER A 51 -42.75 29.99 24.36
N PHE A 52 -41.41 29.89 24.28
CA PHE A 52 -40.48 30.67 25.08
C PHE A 52 -40.60 32.16 24.80
N TYR A 53 -40.69 32.55 23.53
CA TYR A 53 -40.85 33.95 23.11
C TYR A 53 -42.27 34.51 23.40
N ASN A 54 -43.24 33.65 23.60
CA ASN A 54 -44.59 34.04 24.04
C ASN A 54 -44.74 34.12 25.58
N SER A 55 -43.63 33.89 26.33
CA SER A 55 -43.66 34.00 27.79
C SER A 55 -43.69 35.46 28.26
N PRO A 56 -44.12 35.77 29.50
CA PRO A 56 -44.18 37.12 30.02
C PRO A 56 -42.83 37.86 30.08
N TYR A 57 -41.73 37.17 29.87
CA TYR A 57 -40.38 37.70 29.88
C TYR A 57 -39.86 38.08 28.49
N SER A 58 -40.61 37.79 27.40
CA SER A 58 -40.20 38.15 26.02
C SER A 58 -40.68 39.54 25.63
N CYS A 59 -39.86 40.21 24.81
CA CYS A 59 -40.09 41.60 24.36
C CYS A 59 -41.42 41.80 23.68
N ASN A 60 -42.08 42.96 23.89
CA ASN A 60 -43.44 43.32 23.44
C ASN A 60 -43.64 43.20 21.89
N THR A 61 -42.59 43.12 21.10
CA THR A 61 -42.67 43.02 19.63
C THR A 61 -43.23 41.67 19.16
N PHE A 62 -43.00 40.59 19.92
CA PHE A 62 -43.48 39.25 19.55
C PHE A 62 -44.97 39.00 19.90
N LYS A 63 -45.52 39.74 20.87
CA LYS A 63 -46.95 39.65 21.21
C LYS A 63 -47.88 40.14 20.10
N THR A 64 -47.45 41.04 19.27
CA THR A 64 -48.23 41.55 18.17
C THR A 64 -48.36 40.57 16.99
N CYS A 65 -47.35 39.68 16.81
CA CYS A 65 -47.35 38.68 15.74
C CYS A 65 -48.23 37.48 16.04
N SER A 66 -48.34 37.06 17.33
CA SER A 66 -49.14 35.92 17.70
C SER A 66 -50.67 36.08 17.56
N ASN A 67 -51.14 37.33 17.54
CA ASN A 67 -52.56 37.63 17.37
C ASN A 67 -53.00 37.76 15.92
N SER A 68 -52.06 38.01 14.97
CA SER A 68 -52.37 38.18 13.54
C SER A 68 -52.10 36.94 12.70
N SER A 69 -51.35 35.97 13.19
CA SER A 69 -50.89 34.82 12.41
C SER A 69 -51.62 33.50 12.67
N GLY A 70 -52.58 33.47 13.63
CA GLY A 70 -53.35 32.27 13.93
C GLY A 70 -52.58 31.12 14.59
N ILE A 71 -51.35 31.35 15.07
CA ILE A 71 -50.54 30.35 15.75
C ILE A 71 -50.98 30.28 17.22
N ASN A 72 -51.53 29.16 17.65
CA ASN A 72 -51.82 28.86 19.03
C ASN A 72 -51.10 27.58 19.50
N ALA A 73 -51.18 27.28 20.79
CA ALA A 73 -50.49 26.13 21.40
C ALA A 73 -50.87 24.78 20.80
N ASN A 74 -51.95 24.70 20.01
CA ASN A 74 -52.43 23.46 19.36
C ASN A 74 -52.19 23.43 17.85
N THR A 75 -51.52 24.44 17.27
CA THR A 75 -51.22 24.47 15.83
C THR A 75 -50.16 23.41 15.53
N SER A 76 -50.47 22.48 14.63
CA SER A 76 -49.50 21.44 14.24
C SER A 76 -48.37 22.04 13.37
N LEU A 77 -47.24 21.35 13.34
CA LEU A 77 -46.13 21.80 12.46
C LEU A 77 -46.52 21.82 10.99
N ASN A 78 -47.32 20.84 10.54
CA ASN A 78 -47.79 20.82 9.16
C ASN A 78 -48.68 22.02 8.86
N ASP A 79 -49.47 22.48 9.81
CA ASP A 79 -50.29 23.69 9.66
C ASP A 79 -49.42 24.94 9.58
N ILE A 80 -48.31 24.97 10.30
CA ILE A 80 -47.34 26.07 10.26
C ILE A 80 -46.57 26.06 8.90
N LEU A 81 -46.05 24.93 8.49
CA LEU A 81 -45.27 24.83 7.23
C LEU A 81 -46.12 24.99 5.99
N ASN A 82 -47.39 24.63 6.03
CA ASN A 82 -48.34 24.79 4.92
C ASN A 82 -49.06 26.15 4.91
N ASN A 83 -48.91 26.93 5.97
CA ASN A 83 -49.52 28.25 6.03
C ASN A 83 -48.59 29.35 5.54
N GLU A 84 -48.78 29.77 4.32
CA GLU A 84 -47.96 30.79 3.64
C GLU A 84 -47.88 32.10 4.42
N ALA A 85 -48.93 32.52 5.10
CA ALA A 85 -48.97 33.75 5.91
C ALA A 85 -48.10 33.61 7.17
N ILE A 86 -48.14 32.45 7.81
CA ILE A 86 -47.31 32.14 8.99
C ILE A 86 -45.81 32.09 8.62
N MET A 87 -45.48 31.44 7.53
CA MET A 87 -44.10 31.39 7.03
C MET A 87 -43.58 32.75 6.63
N LYS A 88 -44.36 33.57 5.94
CA LYS A 88 -44.02 34.98 5.64
C LYS A 88 -43.70 35.79 6.89
N THR A 89 -44.50 35.60 7.94
CA THR A 89 -44.30 36.34 9.19
C THR A 89 -43.01 35.89 9.89
N ILE A 90 -42.73 34.62 9.95
CA ILE A 90 -41.50 34.08 10.56
C ILE A 90 -40.27 34.58 9.80
N LEU A 91 -40.26 34.52 8.49
CA LEU A 91 -39.15 34.94 7.64
C LEU A 91 -38.90 36.45 7.67
N ALA A 92 -39.93 37.25 7.80
CA ALA A 92 -39.80 38.72 7.91
C ALA A 92 -39.13 39.19 9.19
N TYR A 93 -39.12 38.39 10.25
CA TYR A 93 -38.51 38.69 11.56
C TYR A 93 -37.16 38.07 11.81
N CYS A 94 -36.63 37.21 10.89
CA CYS A 94 -35.32 36.60 10.99
C CYS A 94 -34.49 36.85 9.71
N PRO A 95 -34.22 38.09 9.30
CA PRO A 95 -33.53 38.40 8.03
C PRO A 95 -32.11 37.83 8.00
N ASP A 96 -31.41 37.72 9.12
CA ASP A 96 -30.02 37.30 9.17
C ASP A 96 -29.87 35.78 9.16
N ASN A 97 -30.97 35.01 9.23
CA ASN A 97 -30.96 33.54 9.30
C ASN A 97 -31.92 32.88 8.30
N ILE A 98 -32.20 33.54 7.20
CA ILE A 98 -33.05 32.97 6.15
C ILE A 98 -32.33 31.83 5.46
N GLU A 99 -32.92 30.64 5.49
CA GLU A 99 -32.46 29.54 4.63
C GLU A 99 -32.81 29.84 3.17
N LEU A 100 -31.78 29.96 2.33
CA LEU A 100 -31.94 30.34 0.90
C LEU A 100 -32.50 29.20 0.02
N HIS A 101 -32.98 28.11 0.63
CA HIS A 101 -33.60 26.98 -0.06
C HIS A 101 -35.11 27.05 -0.08
N ARG A 102 -35.75 26.40 -1.06
CA ARG A 102 -37.19 26.20 -1.10
C ARG A 102 -37.65 25.32 0.08
N PRO A 103 -38.80 25.59 0.66
CA PRO A 103 -39.80 26.64 0.34
C PRO A 103 -39.53 27.99 1.01
N TYR A 104 -38.51 28.10 1.85
CA TYR A 104 -38.30 29.26 2.72
C TYR A 104 -38.06 30.56 1.95
N VAL A 105 -37.18 30.52 0.93
CA VAL A 105 -36.84 31.69 0.12
C VAL A 105 -38.02 32.17 -0.75
N ASP A 106 -38.94 31.27 -1.11
CA ASP A 106 -40.13 31.63 -1.93
C ASP A 106 -41.14 32.50 -1.18
N ALA A 107 -41.09 32.48 0.16
CA ALA A 107 -41.95 33.29 1.01
C ALA A 107 -41.43 34.75 1.18
N VAL A 108 -40.17 35.00 0.79
CA VAL A 108 -39.56 36.34 0.91
C VAL A 108 -40.08 37.26 -0.16
N THR A 109 -40.58 38.44 0.25
CA THR A 109 -40.97 39.53 -0.64
C THR A 109 -40.13 40.76 -0.38
N LEU A 110 -39.67 41.37 -1.44
CA LEU A 110 -38.88 42.60 -1.41
C LEU A 110 -39.74 43.79 -1.88
N ARG A 111 -39.37 44.99 -1.45
CA ARG A 111 -40.03 46.23 -1.93
C ARG A 111 -39.22 46.80 -3.06
N CYS A 112 -39.84 47.07 -4.19
CA CYS A 112 -39.20 47.72 -5.34
C CYS A 112 -38.70 49.13 -4.94
N PRO A 113 -37.42 49.45 -5.12
CA PRO A 113 -36.87 50.74 -4.76
C PRO A 113 -37.41 51.88 -5.66
N GLU A 114 -37.89 51.58 -6.88
CA GLU A 114 -38.38 52.58 -7.83
C GLU A 114 -39.86 52.88 -7.65
N CYS A 115 -40.73 51.87 -7.58
CA CYS A 115 -42.17 52.05 -7.56
C CYS A 115 -42.82 51.72 -6.21
N GLY A 116 -42.08 51.13 -5.24
CA GLY A 116 -42.59 50.74 -3.94
C GLY A 116 -43.47 49.47 -3.96
N GLY A 117 -43.67 48.85 -5.13
CA GLY A 117 -44.45 47.62 -5.28
C GLY A 117 -43.76 46.39 -4.69
N GLU A 118 -44.54 45.33 -4.48
CA GLU A 118 -44.05 44.05 -3.99
C GLU A 118 -43.31 43.28 -5.10
N MET A 119 -42.08 42.87 -4.82
CA MET A 119 -41.29 41.97 -5.69
C MET A 119 -41.22 40.60 -5.05
N LYS A 120 -41.49 39.56 -5.84
CA LYS A 120 -41.36 38.15 -5.45
C LYS A 120 -40.26 37.51 -6.27
N ARG A 121 -39.61 36.52 -5.69
CA ARG A 121 -38.67 35.67 -6.42
C ARG A 121 -39.40 35.02 -7.61
N VAL A 122 -38.77 35.01 -8.78
CA VAL A 122 -39.26 34.23 -9.90
C VAL A 122 -39.09 32.74 -9.61
N SER A 123 -40.02 31.90 -10.08
CA SER A 123 -40.03 30.44 -9.81
C SER A 123 -38.89 29.71 -10.50
N GLU A 124 -38.41 30.25 -11.61
CA GLU A 124 -37.33 29.76 -12.41
C GLU A 124 -36.01 29.87 -11.65
N VAL A 125 -35.15 28.89 -11.83
CA VAL A 125 -33.77 28.85 -11.29
C VAL A 125 -32.83 29.00 -12.47
N ILE A 126 -31.74 29.75 -12.30
CA ILE A 126 -30.64 29.75 -13.26
C ILE A 126 -30.12 28.35 -13.39
N ASP A 127 -29.71 27.97 -14.59
CA ASP A 127 -29.15 26.65 -14.87
C ASP A 127 -28.01 26.34 -13.90
N CYS A 128 -28.09 25.19 -13.21
CA CYS A 128 -27.08 24.77 -12.22
C CYS A 128 -25.69 24.60 -12.85
N TRP A 129 -25.63 24.34 -14.15
CA TRP A 129 -24.37 24.26 -14.89
C TRP A 129 -23.76 25.64 -15.13
N PHE A 130 -24.58 26.70 -15.24
CA PHE A 130 -24.09 28.06 -15.26
C PHE A 130 -23.47 28.43 -13.91
N ASP A 131 -24.15 28.16 -12.82
CA ASP A 131 -23.64 28.44 -11.46
C ASP A 131 -22.30 27.73 -11.21
N SER A 132 -22.23 26.45 -11.51
CA SER A 132 -21.00 25.66 -11.35
C SER A 132 -19.89 26.09 -12.31
N GLY A 133 -20.25 26.50 -13.52
CA GLY A 133 -19.29 26.98 -14.52
C GLY A 133 -18.78 28.41 -14.25
N ALA A 134 -19.53 29.19 -13.46
CA ALA A 134 -19.13 30.52 -13.00
C ALA A 134 -18.21 30.51 -11.78
N MET A 135 -18.03 29.34 -11.12
CA MET A 135 -17.27 29.19 -9.89
C MET A 135 -15.88 29.84 -9.93
N PRO A 136 -15.06 29.73 -11.00
CA PRO A 136 -13.70 30.25 -11.01
C PRO A 136 -13.59 31.74 -10.67
N PHE A 137 -14.61 32.54 -10.99
CA PHE A 137 -14.65 33.97 -10.69
C PHE A 137 -15.69 34.33 -9.63
N ALA A 138 -16.83 33.64 -9.60
CA ALA A 138 -17.90 33.92 -8.67
C ALA A 138 -17.51 33.70 -7.20
N GLN A 139 -16.67 32.69 -6.92
CA GLN A 139 -16.16 32.41 -5.56
C GLN A 139 -15.36 33.57 -4.96
N TRP A 140 -14.74 34.41 -5.78
CA TRP A 140 -13.98 35.58 -5.39
C TRP A 140 -14.77 36.88 -5.43
N HIS A 141 -16.03 36.82 -5.84
CA HIS A 141 -16.89 37.99 -6.10
C HIS A 141 -16.29 38.93 -7.17
N TYR A 142 -15.47 38.34 -8.08
CA TYR A 142 -14.89 39.09 -9.20
C TYR A 142 -16.00 39.57 -10.18
N PRO A 143 -15.98 40.78 -10.75
CA PRO A 143 -14.87 41.76 -10.71
C PRO A 143 -14.98 42.81 -9.58
N PHE A 144 -15.89 42.65 -8.63
CA PHE A 144 -16.21 43.66 -7.64
C PHE A 144 -15.24 43.64 -6.43
N GLU A 145 -14.73 42.45 -6.09
CA GLU A 145 -13.82 42.23 -4.98
C GLU A 145 -12.73 41.21 -5.39
N ASN A 146 -11.63 41.13 -4.64
CA ASN A 146 -10.60 40.11 -4.73
C ASN A 146 -10.03 39.87 -6.16
N GLN A 147 -9.83 40.96 -6.92
CA GLN A 147 -9.31 40.87 -8.29
C GLN A 147 -7.91 40.26 -8.34
N ASP A 148 -7.04 40.63 -7.41
CA ASP A 148 -5.68 40.09 -7.23
C ASP A 148 -5.69 38.58 -6.98
N ILE A 149 -6.56 38.11 -6.08
CA ILE A 149 -6.70 36.69 -5.80
C ILE A 149 -7.20 35.93 -7.03
N PHE A 150 -8.15 36.49 -7.77
CA PHE A 150 -8.61 35.87 -9.01
C PHE A 150 -7.51 35.78 -10.07
N GLU A 151 -6.74 36.84 -10.27
CA GLU A 151 -5.67 36.88 -11.27
C GLU A 151 -4.57 35.88 -10.96
N ASP A 152 -4.24 35.66 -9.68
CA ASP A 152 -3.26 34.69 -9.23
C ASP A 152 -3.73 33.22 -9.35
N ASN A 153 -5.04 32.98 -9.25
CA ASN A 153 -5.62 31.63 -9.25
C ASN A 153 -6.34 31.23 -10.54
N PHE A 154 -6.39 32.12 -11.56
CA PHE A 154 -7.04 31.84 -12.81
C PHE A 154 -6.08 31.92 -14.01
N PRO A 155 -5.99 30.85 -14.83
CA PRO A 155 -6.71 29.56 -14.77
C PRO A 155 -6.29 28.67 -13.59
N ALA A 156 -7.18 27.81 -13.09
CA ALA A 156 -6.85 26.81 -12.07
C ALA A 156 -5.71 25.90 -12.55
N ASP A 157 -4.80 25.52 -11.65
CA ASP A 157 -3.69 24.64 -12.01
C ASP A 157 -4.15 23.24 -12.35
N PHE A 158 -5.19 22.74 -11.66
CA PHE A 158 -5.67 21.37 -11.79
C PHE A 158 -7.16 21.25 -11.42
N ILE A 159 -7.90 20.45 -12.20
CA ILE A 159 -9.24 19.97 -11.84
C ILE A 159 -9.36 18.46 -12.12
N SER A 160 -10.27 17.78 -11.42
CA SER A 160 -10.55 16.36 -11.66
C SER A 160 -11.99 16.02 -11.33
N GLU A 161 -12.64 15.33 -12.25
CA GLU A 161 -13.97 14.74 -12.11
C GLU A 161 -14.13 13.58 -13.11
N ALA A 162 -15.28 12.89 -13.05
CA ALA A 162 -15.54 11.74 -13.91
C ALA A 162 -15.86 12.15 -15.38
N VAL A 163 -15.77 11.17 -16.27
CA VAL A 163 -15.91 11.36 -17.74
C VAL A 163 -17.26 11.94 -18.18
N ASP A 164 -18.33 11.77 -17.40
CA ASP A 164 -19.64 12.37 -17.67
C ASP A 164 -19.61 13.89 -17.63
N GLN A 165 -18.66 14.50 -16.91
CA GLN A 165 -18.49 15.96 -16.83
C GLN A 165 -17.95 16.60 -18.11
N THR A 166 -17.57 15.83 -19.11
CA THR A 166 -17.30 16.32 -20.47
C THR A 166 -18.55 16.93 -21.12
N ARG A 167 -19.76 16.57 -20.64
CA ARG A 167 -21.05 17.13 -21.01
C ARG A 167 -21.76 17.79 -19.83
N GLY A 168 -21.03 18.23 -18.84
CA GLY A 168 -21.50 18.89 -17.63
C GLY A 168 -20.53 19.99 -17.20
N TRP A 169 -19.87 19.79 -16.07
CA TRP A 169 -19.05 20.82 -15.44
C TRP A 169 -17.84 21.26 -16.29
N PHE A 170 -17.08 20.33 -16.88
CA PHE A 170 -15.94 20.71 -17.73
C PHE A 170 -16.37 21.55 -18.92
N TYR A 171 -17.53 21.24 -19.53
CA TYR A 171 -18.08 22.01 -20.64
C TYR A 171 -18.53 23.40 -20.21
N SER A 172 -19.29 23.51 -19.11
CA SER A 172 -19.78 24.81 -18.64
C SER A 172 -18.64 25.72 -18.18
N LEU A 173 -17.65 25.21 -17.48
CA LEU A 173 -16.41 25.93 -17.14
C LEU A 173 -15.75 26.50 -18.40
N MET A 174 -15.53 25.66 -19.41
CA MET A 174 -14.86 26.06 -20.65
C MET A 174 -15.68 27.09 -21.41
N ALA A 175 -17.00 26.87 -21.57
CA ALA A 175 -17.86 27.76 -22.32
C ALA A 175 -17.94 29.16 -21.68
N ILE A 176 -18.18 29.23 -20.36
CA ILE A 176 -18.31 30.51 -19.64
C ILE A 176 -16.98 31.27 -19.62
N SER A 177 -15.89 30.54 -19.30
CA SER A 177 -14.57 31.15 -19.25
C SER A 177 -14.12 31.71 -20.61
N THR A 178 -14.34 30.95 -21.69
CA THR A 178 -13.99 31.40 -23.04
C THR A 178 -14.80 32.62 -23.43
N LEU A 179 -16.10 32.63 -23.10
CA LEU A 179 -16.97 33.80 -23.44
C LEU A 179 -16.60 35.06 -22.66
N LEU A 180 -16.18 34.95 -21.41
CA LEU A 180 -15.89 36.09 -20.55
C LEU A 180 -14.43 36.55 -20.58
N PHE A 181 -13.48 35.61 -20.69
CA PHE A 181 -12.05 35.88 -20.50
C PHE A 181 -11.19 35.50 -21.70
N ASP A 182 -11.76 34.86 -22.73
CA ASP A 182 -11.00 34.30 -23.88
C ASP A 182 -9.85 33.38 -23.45
N LYS A 183 -10.06 32.66 -22.36
CA LYS A 183 -9.06 31.74 -21.75
C LYS A 183 -9.71 30.44 -21.30
N ALA A 184 -8.94 29.35 -21.33
CA ALA A 184 -9.33 28.12 -20.67
C ALA A 184 -9.36 28.31 -19.13
N PRO A 185 -10.32 27.73 -18.41
CA PRO A 185 -10.47 27.91 -16.96
C PRO A 185 -9.50 27.07 -16.11
N TYR A 186 -8.79 26.13 -16.71
CA TYR A 186 -7.83 25.22 -16.05
C TYR A 186 -6.66 24.88 -16.97
N LYS A 187 -5.51 24.60 -16.37
CA LYS A 187 -4.28 24.20 -17.08
C LYS A 187 -4.23 22.69 -17.30
N ASN A 188 -4.64 21.92 -16.28
CA ASN A 188 -4.60 20.46 -16.29
C ASN A 188 -5.94 19.89 -15.83
N VAL A 189 -6.33 18.74 -16.41
CA VAL A 189 -7.52 17.99 -16.01
C VAL A 189 -7.25 16.49 -16.07
N ILE A 190 -7.59 15.79 -14.99
CA ILE A 190 -7.67 14.33 -15.01
C ILE A 190 -9.13 13.92 -15.04
N VAL A 191 -9.51 13.28 -16.14
CA VAL A 191 -10.87 12.77 -16.35
C VAL A 191 -10.95 11.35 -15.82
N LEU A 192 -11.66 11.14 -14.71
CA LEU A 192 -11.73 9.87 -14.03
C LEU A 192 -12.62 8.87 -14.78
N GLY A 193 -12.14 7.61 -14.87
CA GLY A 193 -12.95 6.50 -15.33
C GLY A 193 -14.03 6.09 -14.32
N HIS A 194 -15.04 5.36 -14.79
CA HIS A 194 -16.11 4.88 -13.91
C HIS A 194 -15.61 3.77 -12.97
N VAL A 195 -16.09 3.78 -11.74
CA VAL A 195 -15.95 2.64 -10.83
C VAL A 195 -16.99 1.58 -11.19
N GLN A 196 -16.51 0.37 -11.46
CA GLN A 196 -17.30 -0.79 -11.85
C GLN A 196 -17.27 -1.85 -10.73
N ASP A 197 -18.21 -2.79 -10.77
CA ASP A 197 -18.15 -3.96 -9.90
C ASP A 197 -17.00 -4.92 -10.30
N LYS A 198 -16.81 -5.99 -9.54
CA LYS A 198 -15.76 -6.99 -9.78
C LYS A 198 -15.80 -7.60 -11.19
N ASP A 199 -17.00 -7.67 -11.80
CA ASP A 199 -17.24 -8.26 -13.12
C ASP A 199 -17.15 -7.21 -14.26
N GLY A 200 -16.80 -5.96 -13.92
CA GLY A 200 -16.66 -4.86 -14.88
C GLY A 200 -17.99 -4.25 -15.31
N GLN A 201 -19.07 -4.48 -14.55
CA GLN A 201 -20.37 -3.90 -14.83
C GLN A 201 -20.56 -2.57 -14.11
N LYS A 202 -21.30 -1.65 -14.72
CA LYS A 202 -21.67 -0.39 -14.07
C LYS A 202 -22.46 -0.67 -12.79
N MET A 203 -22.00 -0.12 -11.68
CA MET A 203 -22.69 -0.19 -10.40
C MET A 203 -24.02 0.56 -10.44
N SER A 204 -25.09 -0.04 -9.93
CA SER A 204 -26.37 0.65 -9.73
C SER A 204 -27.12 0.04 -8.54
N LYS A 205 -27.84 0.88 -7.81
CA LYS A 205 -28.70 0.44 -6.69
C LYS A 205 -29.79 -0.54 -7.16
N SER A 206 -30.32 -0.34 -8.37
CA SER A 206 -31.37 -1.20 -8.95
C SER A 206 -30.89 -2.61 -9.31
N LYS A 207 -29.59 -2.80 -9.56
CA LYS A 207 -29.00 -4.11 -9.84
C LYS A 207 -28.48 -4.81 -8.58
N GLY A 208 -28.43 -4.13 -7.45
CA GLY A 208 -27.90 -4.66 -6.19
C GLY A 208 -26.38 -4.89 -6.19
N ASN A 209 -25.64 -4.34 -7.16
CA ASN A 209 -24.20 -4.47 -7.28
C ASN A 209 -23.44 -3.19 -6.85
N ALA A 210 -24.14 -2.23 -6.27
CA ALA A 210 -23.52 -1.02 -5.72
C ALA A 210 -22.93 -1.31 -4.34
N VAL A 211 -21.68 -0.89 -4.13
CA VAL A 211 -21.03 -0.90 -2.81
C VAL A 211 -21.34 0.42 -2.11
N ASP A 212 -21.78 0.34 -0.87
CA ASP A 212 -21.94 1.54 -0.03
C ASP A 212 -20.54 2.03 0.39
N PRO A 213 -20.17 3.28 0.09
CA PRO A 213 -18.85 3.80 0.44
C PRO A 213 -18.58 3.80 1.95
N MET A 214 -19.62 4.05 2.78
CA MET A 214 -19.45 4.07 4.24
C MET A 214 -19.21 2.69 4.81
N ASP A 215 -19.89 1.67 4.27
CA ASP A 215 -19.65 0.28 4.66
C ASP A 215 -18.24 -0.16 4.29
N ALA A 216 -17.76 0.21 3.09
CA ALA A 216 -16.39 -0.07 2.65
C ALA A 216 -15.36 0.65 3.53
N LEU A 217 -15.56 1.93 3.83
CA LEU A 217 -14.69 2.71 4.73
C LEU A 217 -14.63 2.12 6.14
N ASN A 218 -15.77 1.68 6.69
CA ASN A 218 -15.82 1.06 8.00
C ASN A 218 -15.14 -0.31 8.04
N LYS A 219 -15.19 -1.05 6.93
CA LYS A 219 -14.63 -2.41 6.84
C LYS A 219 -13.12 -2.43 6.59
N TYR A 220 -12.64 -1.59 5.68
CA TYR A 220 -11.25 -1.63 5.21
C TYR A 220 -10.40 -0.46 5.73
N GLY A 221 -11.02 0.62 6.17
CA GLY A 221 -10.34 1.88 6.47
C GLY A 221 -10.12 2.75 5.24
N ALA A 222 -10.01 4.06 5.47
CA ALA A 222 -9.88 5.03 4.39
C ALA A 222 -8.56 4.87 3.61
N ASP A 223 -7.45 4.62 4.30
CA ASP A 223 -6.14 4.48 3.66
C ASP A 223 -6.08 3.29 2.70
N ALA A 224 -6.70 2.15 3.04
CA ALA A 224 -6.73 0.97 2.18
C ALA A 224 -7.50 1.24 0.88
N ILE A 225 -8.63 1.95 0.98
CA ILE A 225 -9.43 2.33 -0.19
C ILE A 225 -8.70 3.37 -1.04
N ARG A 226 -8.10 4.40 -0.42
CA ARG A 226 -7.29 5.40 -1.12
C ARG A 226 -6.12 4.74 -1.86
N TRP A 227 -5.35 3.89 -1.17
CA TRP A 227 -4.25 3.15 -1.76
C TRP A 227 -4.70 2.30 -2.95
N TYR A 228 -5.83 1.60 -2.82
CA TYR A 228 -6.39 0.80 -3.90
C TYR A 228 -6.65 1.65 -5.16
N PHE A 229 -7.33 2.78 -5.02
CA PHE A 229 -7.63 3.65 -6.16
C PHE A 229 -6.40 4.30 -6.79
N TYR A 230 -5.37 4.58 -6.00
CA TYR A 230 -4.13 5.16 -6.52
C TYR A 230 -3.21 4.12 -7.20
N SER A 231 -3.22 2.87 -6.73
CA SER A 231 -2.26 1.85 -7.18
C SER A 231 -2.80 0.89 -8.23
N ASN A 232 -4.14 0.74 -8.35
CA ASN A 232 -4.72 -0.33 -9.15
C ASN A 232 -4.65 -0.07 -10.65
N SER A 233 -4.93 1.16 -11.10
CA SER A 233 -4.93 1.52 -12.52
C SER A 233 -4.80 3.03 -12.72
N ALA A 234 -4.48 3.44 -13.96
CA ALA A 234 -4.48 4.85 -14.31
C ALA A 234 -5.87 5.47 -14.06
N PRO A 235 -5.95 6.70 -13.51
CA PRO A 235 -7.20 7.31 -13.06
C PRO A 235 -8.29 7.41 -14.15
N TRP A 236 -7.89 7.57 -15.41
CA TRP A 236 -8.81 7.69 -16.57
C TRP A 236 -9.34 6.36 -17.09
N LEU A 237 -8.85 5.23 -16.58
CA LEU A 237 -9.36 3.90 -16.93
C LEU A 237 -10.50 3.51 -16.00
N PRO A 238 -11.48 2.71 -16.48
CA PRO A 238 -12.48 2.12 -15.60
C PRO A 238 -11.82 1.28 -14.50
N ASN A 239 -12.18 1.54 -13.26
CA ASN A 239 -11.63 0.84 -12.11
C ASN A 239 -12.63 -0.19 -11.58
N ARG A 240 -12.24 -1.47 -11.53
CA ARG A 240 -13.07 -2.55 -11.00
C ARG A 240 -12.84 -2.63 -9.50
N PHE A 241 -13.84 -2.23 -8.73
CA PHE A 241 -13.76 -2.34 -7.28
C PHE A 241 -14.07 -3.77 -6.84
N HIS A 242 -13.08 -4.39 -6.19
CA HIS A 242 -13.30 -5.68 -5.55
C HIS A 242 -12.49 -5.82 -4.25
N GLU A 243 -13.14 -6.43 -3.28
CA GLU A 243 -12.71 -6.43 -1.89
C GLU A 243 -11.34 -7.10 -1.68
N ASP A 244 -11.09 -8.23 -2.35
CA ASP A 244 -9.84 -8.98 -2.18
C ASP A 244 -8.61 -8.15 -2.58
N ALA A 245 -8.74 -7.31 -3.62
CA ALA A 245 -7.64 -6.45 -4.06
C ALA A 245 -7.37 -5.30 -3.07
N VAL A 246 -8.42 -4.77 -2.43
CA VAL A 246 -8.26 -3.77 -1.35
C VAL A 246 -7.51 -4.39 -0.17
N VAL A 247 -7.93 -5.59 0.27
CA VAL A 247 -7.29 -6.33 1.38
C VAL A 247 -5.85 -6.72 1.02
N GLU A 248 -5.60 -7.11 -0.22
CA GLU A 248 -4.24 -7.46 -0.67
C GLU A 248 -3.31 -6.24 -0.63
N GLY A 249 -3.75 -5.09 -1.13
CA GLY A 249 -3.00 -3.83 -1.05
C GLY A 249 -2.73 -3.42 0.40
N GLN A 250 -3.75 -3.49 1.27
CA GLN A 250 -3.59 -3.24 2.69
C GLN A 250 -2.54 -4.15 3.33
N ARG A 251 -2.61 -5.47 3.07
CA ARG A 251 -1.69 -6.45 3.65
C ARG A 251 -0.25 -6.29 3.14
N LYS A 252 -0.07 -6.15 1.81
CA LYS A 252 1.26 -6.12 1.19
C LYS A 252 2.00 -4.82 1.45
N PHE A 253 1.33 -3.69 1.38
CA PHE A 253 1.97 -2.39 1.55
C PHE A 253 1.88 -1.89 3.00
N MET A 254 0.68 -1.61 3.48
CA MET A 254 0.51 -1.02 4.82
C MET A 254 0.92 -1.97 5.93
N GLY A 255 0.56 -3.26 5.81
CA GLY A 255 0.96 -4.28 6.78
C GLY A 255 2.47 -4.48 6.84
N THR A 256 3.16 -4.42 5.70
CA THR A 256 4.62 -4.50 5.64
C THR A 256 5.28 -3.27 6.24
N LEU A 257 4.79 -2.07 5.92
CA LEU A 257 5.25 -0.82 6.54
C LEU A 257 5.04 -0.85 8.05
N TRP A 258 3.85 -1.22 8.51
CA TRP A 258 3.53 -1.33 9.93
C TRP A 258 4.43 -2.32 10.68
N ASN A 259 4.68 -3.49 10.09
CA ASN A 259 5.57 -4.49 10.70
C ASN A 259 7.01 -3.99 10.80
N THR A 260 7.48 -3.23 9.82
CA THR A 260 8.82 -2.61 9.84
C THR A 260 8.91 -1.53 10.91
N TYR A 261 7.90 -0.69 11.01
CA TYR A 261 7.75 0.29 12.08
C TYR A 261 7.70 -0.39 13.47
N ALA A 262 6.88 -1.42 13.63
CA ALA A 262 6.75 -2.15 14.90
C ALA A 262 8.08 -2.82 15.30
N PHE A 263 8.82 -3.35 14.32
CA PHE A 263 10.18 -3.87 14.56
C PHE A 263 11.10 -2.78 15.12
N TYR A 264 11.13 -1.60 14.48
CA TYR A 264 11.93 -0.49 14.95
C TYR A 264 11.57 -0.09 16.40
N VAL A 265 10.30 0.13 16.66
CA VAL A 265 9.80 0.56 17.98
C VAL A 265 10.09 -0.47 19.07
N LEU A 266 9.92 -1.76 18.75
CA LEU A 266 10.21 -2.84 19.70
C LEU A 266 11.65 -2.76 20.21
N TYR A 267 12.62 -2.70 19.29
CA TYR A 267 14.03 -2.68 19.68
C TYR A 267 14.46 -1.32 20.22
N ALA A 268 13.96 -0.22 19.68
CA ALA A 268 14.21 1.11 20.21
C ALA A 268 13.75 1.26 21.68
N ASN A 269 12.61 0.65 22.05
CA ASN A 269 12.14 0.64 23.44
C ASN A 269 13.01 -0.25 24.34
N ILE A 270 13.47 -1.41 23.84
CA ILE A 270 14.36 -2.30 24.61
C ILE A 270 15.70 -1.61 24.90
N ASP A 271 16.23 -0.90 23.92
CA ASP A 271 17.53 -0.24 24.01
C ASP A 271 17.44 1.21 24.52
N GLU A 272 16.24 1.71 24.84
CA GLU A 272 15.96 3.12 25.21
C GLU A 272 16.58 4.11 24.21
N PHE A 273 16.51 3.75 22.90
CA PHE A 273 17.13 4.51 21.84
C PHE A 273 16.38 5.80 21.54
N ASP A 274 17.09 6.92 21.58
CA ASP A 274 16.56 8.25 21.27
C ASP A 274 17.30 8.80 20.04
N PRO A 275 16.63 8.85 18.86
CA PRO A 275 17.26 9.29 17.62
C PRO A 275 17.73 10.76 17.66
N THR A 276 17.19 11.58 18.55
CA THR A 276 17.60 13.01 18.67
C THR A 276 18.99 13.20 19.24
N LYS A 277 19.56 12.14 19.87
CA LYS A 277 20.91 12.17 20.46
C LYS A 277 22.02 11.80 19.51
N TYR A 278 21.68 11.37 18.30
CA TYR A 278 22.65 10.85 17.33
C TYR A 278 22.52 11.57 15.99
N THR A 279 23.60 11.55 15.22
CA THR A 279 23.63 12.07 13.85
C THR A 279 23.99 10.96 12.88
N LEU A 280 23.34 10.91 11.75
CA LEU A 280 23.67 9.99 10.67
C LEU A 280 24.96 10.45 9.99
N GLU A 281 26.04 9.66 10.14
CA GLU A 281 27.34 9.93 9.53
C GLU A 281 27.54 8.99 8.34
N TYR A 282 27.24 9.47 7.11
CA TYR A 282 27.19 8.68 5.90
C TYR A 282 28.46 7.85 5.64
N ASP A 283 29.65 8.43 5.90
CA ASP A 283 30.94 7.76 5.65
C ASP A 283 31.17 6.54 6.56
N LYS A 284 30.52 6.50 7.70
CA LYS A 284 30.62 5.40 8.69
C LYS A 284 29.58 4.30 8.51
N LEU A 285 28.69 4.46 7.53
CA LEU A 285 27.61 3.53 7.27
C LEU A 285 28.10 2.26 6.57
N SER A 286 27.44 1.14 6.85
CA SER A 286 27.62 -0.12 6.11
C SER A 286 27.12 0.02 4.66
N VAL A 287 27.51 -0.91 3.80
CA VAL A 287 27.03 -0.98 2.42
C VAL A 287 25.50 -1.09 2.36
N MET A 288 24.89 -1.88 3.27
CA MET A 288 23.42 -2.02 3.34
C MET A 288 22.73 -0.74 3.77
N ASP A 289 23.32 0.03 4.70
CA ASP A 289 22.77 1.32 5.11
C ASP A 289 22.81 2.31 3.95
N LYS A 290 23.94 2.38 3.24
CA LYS A 290 24.13 3.24 2.06
C LYS A 290 23.16 2.86 0.95
N TRP A 291 22.98 1.56 0.71
CA TRP A 291 22.00 1.06 -0.26
C TRP A 291 20.58 1.49 0.09
N LEU A 292 20.14 1.32 1.34
CA LEU A 292 18.78 1.73 1.73
C LEU A 292 18.58 3.24 1.58
N LEU A 293 19.56 4.06 1.95
CA LEU A 293 19.49 5.51 1.81
C LEU A 293 19.53 5.96 0.35
N SER A 294 20.28 5.27 -0.51
CA SER A 294 20.26 5.49 -1.96
C SER A 294 18.87 5.20 -2.53
N LYS A 295 18.33 4.02 -2.27
CA LYS A 295 16.97 3.62 -2.68
C LYS A 295 15.90 4.56 -2.13
N LEU A 296 16.08 5.07 -0.90
CA LEU A 296 15.17 6.07 -0.30
C LEU A 296 15.14 7.36 -1.13
N ASN A 297 16.29 7.90 -1.47
CA ASN A 297 16.36 9.14 -2.25
C ASN A 297 15.91 8.93 -3.70
N SER A 298 16.23 7.80 -4.30
CA SER A 298 15.72 7.39 -5.62
C SER A 298 14.19 7.26 -5.62
N MET A 299 13.62 6.69 -4.56
CA MET A 299 12.17 6.58 -4.38
C MET A 299 11.53 7.96 -4.23
N VAL A 300 12.05 8.85 -3.35
CA VAL A 300 11.52 10.22 -3.17
C VAL A 300 11.53 10.95 -4.51
N LYS A 301 12.64 10.92 -5.25
CA LYS A 301 12.77 11.52 -6.58
C LYS A 301 11.74 10.98 -7.56
N SER A 302 11.60 9.65 -7.63
CA SER A 302 10.63 9.01 -8.51
C SER A 302 9.19 9.37 -8.16
N VAL A 303 8.86 9.44 -6.85
CA VAL A 303 7.50 9.81 -6.40
C VAL A 303 7.21 11.27 -6.74
N ASP A 304 8.12 12.19 -6.44
CA ASP A 304 7.95 13.61 -6.73
C ASP A 304 7.79 13.87 -8.24
N ASP A 305 8.68 13.32 -9.07
CA ASP A 305 8.60 13.41 -10.53
C ASP A 305 7.28 12.84 -11.08
N ASN A 306 6.82 11.70 -10.56
CA ASN A 306 5.59 11.08 -11.01
C ASN A 306 4.35 11.84 -10.55
N LEU A 307 4.30 12.33 -9.30
CA LEU A 307 3.20 13.16 -8.82
C LEU A 307 3.12 14.49 -9.56
N GLY A 308 4.26 15.15 -9.80
CA GLY A 308 4.35 16.38 -10.59
C GLY A 308 3.83 16.21 -12.03
N ASN A 309 3.85 15.00 -12.57
CA ASN A 309 3.34 14.64 -13.90
C ASN A 309 2.00 13.88 -13.85
N TYR A 310 1.31 13.86 -12.72
CA TYR A 310 0.02 13.17 -12.51
C TYR A 310 0.06 11.65 -12.80
N ARG A 311 1.23 11.01 -12.69
CA ARG A 311 1.42 9.55 -12.85
C ARG A 311 1.34 8.85 -11.49
N ILE A 312 0.14 8.83 -10.92
CA ILE A 312 -0.10 8.37 -9.55
C ILE A 312 0.22 6.87 -9.36
N PRO A 313 -0.16 5.96 -10.28
CA PRO A 313 0.19 4.53 -10.14
C PRO A 313 1.70 4.28 -10.12
N GLU A 314 2.48 5.02 -10.89
CA GLU A 314 3.94 4.91 -10.91
C GLU A 314 4.55 5.39 -9.59
N ALA A 315 4.01 6.46 -9.01
CA ALA A 315 4.42 6.94 -7.69
C ALA A 315 4.12 5.91 -6.59
N THR A 316 2.92 5.31 -6.59
CA THR A 316 2.57 4.26 -5.62
C THR A 316 3.40 2.99 -5.80
N LYS A 317 3.77 2.65 -7.04
CA LYS A 317 4.67 1.53 -7.33
C LYS A 317 6.05 1.75 -6.71
N ALA A 318 6.64 2.93 -6.87
CA ALA A 318 7.92 3.27 -6.27
C ALA A 318 7.89 3.16 -4.73
N LEU A 319 6.81 3.63 -4.09
CA LEU A 319 6.60 3.48 -2.65
C LEU A 319 6.50 2.01 -2.23
N ALA A 320 5.75 1.19 -2.98
CA ALA A 320 5.58 -0.23 -2.66
C ALA A 320 6.88 -1.02 -2.80
N GLU A 321 7.66 -0.77 -3.85
CA GLU A 321 8.96 -1.37 -4.08
C GLU A 321 9.94 -1.01 -2.97
N PHE A 322 9.99 0.25 -2.56
CA PHE A 322 10.86 0.67 -1.46
C PHE A 322 10.47 0.03 -0.12
N VAL A 323 9.17 -0.09 0.20
CA VAL A 323 8.70 -0.78 1.42
C VAL A 323 9.12 -2.24 1.42
N ASP A 324 9.04 -2.92 0.27
CA ASP A 324 9.51 -4.31 0.13
C ASP A 324 11.02 -4.41 0.34
N ASP A 325 11.81 -3.56 -0.31
CA ASP A 325 13.27 -3.49 -0.16
C ASP A 325 13.68 -3.22 1.29
N MET A 326 13.04 -2.25 1.94
CA MET A 326 13.30 -1.91 3.33
C MET A 326 12.99 -3.06 4.29
N SER A 327 11.84 -3.70 4.14
CA SER A 327 11.38 -4.77 5.05
C SER A 327 12.06 -6.11 4.77
N ASN A 328 11.96 -6.59 3.51
CA ASN A 328 12.34 -7.94 3.14
C ASN A 328 13.83 -8.10 2.86
N TRP A 329 14.54 -6.99 2.67
CA TRP A 329 15.99 -7.01 2.45
C TRP A 329 16.74 -6.32 3.58
N TYR A 330 16.58 -5.02 3.78
CA TYR A 330 17.35 -4.31 4.78
C TYR A 330 17.07 -4.83 6.21
N VAL A 331 15.83 -4.75 6.69
CA VAL A 331 15.50 -5.16 8.07
C VAL A 331 15.81 -6.62 8.30
N ARG A 332 15.48 -7.50 7.36
CA ARG A 332 15.74 -8.93 7.51
C ARG A 332 17.22 -9.25 7.60
N ARG A 333 18.06 -8.61 6.78
CA ARG A 333 19.53 -8.85 6.81
C ARG A 333 20.23 -8.13 7.94
N CYS A 334 19.76 -6.97 8.33
CA CYS A 334 20.37 -6.18 9.39
C CYS A 334 19.85 -6.50 10.80
N ARG A 335 18.94 -7.48 10.92
CA ARG A 335 18.27 -7.80 12.18
C ARG A 335 19.24 -8.10 13.33
N GLU A 336 20.31 -8.82 13.09
CA GLU A 336 21.31 -9.18 14.10
C GLU A 336 22.04 -7.96 14.69
N ARG A 337 22.14 -6.86 13.95
CA ARG A 337 22.74 -5.61 14.44
C ARG A 337 21.94 -5.02 15.59
N TYR A 338 20.62 -5.17 15.61
CA TYR A 338 19.73 -4.74 16.69
C TYR A 338 19.85 -5.61 17.95
N TRP A 339 20.41 -6.83 17.83
CA TRP A 339 20.62 -7.76 18.94
C TRP A 339 21.99 -7.59 19.60
N ALA A 340 22.87 -6.77 19.03
CA ALA A 340 24.20 -6.54 19.59
C ALA A 340 24.08 -6.03 21.02
N LYS A 341 24.98 -6.49 21.89
CA LYS A 341 25.06 -6.02 23.27
C LYS A 341 25.52 -4.56 23.28
N ASP A 342 25.00 -3.78 24.21
CA ASP A 342 25.27 -2.37 24.36
C ASP A 342 24.87 -1.55 23.10
N MET A 343 25.45 -0.38 22.90
CA MET A 343 25.18 0.51 21.76
C MET A 343 26.43 0.78 20.92
N PRO A 344 27.02 -0.24 20.25
CA PRO A 344 28.12 -0.02 19.34
C PRO A 344 27.69 0.87 18.15
N GLN A 345 28.67 1.55 17.54
CA GLN A 345 28.40 2.48 16.43
C GLN A 345 27.59 1.86 15.28
N ASP A 346 27.86 0.59 14.97
CA ASP A 346 27.13 -0.13 13.93
C ASP A 346 25.62 -0.29 14.25
N LYS A 347 25.28 -0.57 15.51
CA LYS A 347 23.89 -0.62 15.98
C LYS A 347 23.22 0.75 15.92
N ILE A 348 23.92 1.79 16.34
CA ILE A 348 23.45 3.20 16.23
C ILE A 348 23.17 3.53 14.74
N ASN A 349 24.10 3.18 13.85
CA ASN A 349 23.95 3.40 12.42
C ASN A 349 22.69 2.69 11.87
N ALA A 350 22.45 1.44 12.28
CA ALA A 350 21.26 0.68 11.86
C ALA A 350 19.97 1.38 12.33
N TYR A 351 19.91 1.84 13.59
CA TYR A 351 18.77 2.60 14.09
C TYR A 351 18.56 3.91 13.34
N MET A 352 19.60 4.70 13.16
CA MET A 352 19.51 5.99 12.49
C MET A 352 19.11 5.85 11.02
N THR A 353 19.64 4.84 10.32
CA THR A 353 19.28 4.56 8.93
C THR A 353 17.81 4.18 8.81
N LEU A 354 17.32 3.25 9.64
CA LEU A 354 15.92 2.83 9.59
C LEU A 354 14.95 3.91 10.04
N TYR A 355 15.33 4.71 11.06
CA TYR A 355 14.56 5.88 11.49
C TYR A 355 14.40 6.89 10.35
N THR A 356 15.51 7.26 9.70
CA THR A 356 15.51 8.18 8.56
C THR A 356 14.64 7.65 7.43
N ALA A 357 14.77 6.35 7.11
CA ALA A 357 13.98 5.72 6.06
C ALA A 357 12.49 5.73 6.37
N LEU A 358 12.09 5.36 7.60
CA LEU A 358 10.67 5.34 8.02
C LEU A 358 10.05 6.74 8.02
N VAL A 359 10.73 7.73 8.58
CA VAL A 359 10.19 9.10 8.66
C VAL A 359 10.07 9.72 7.28
N THR A 360 11.09 9.59 6.43
CA THR A 360 11.07 10.13 5.06
C THR A 360 10.01 9.42 4.21
N LEU A 361 9.94 8.09 4.27
CA LEU A 361 8.90 7.31 3.60
C LEU A 361 7.49 7.75 4.02
N CYS A 362 7.25 7.92 5.34
CA CYS A 362 5.94 8.35 5.83
C CYS A 362 5.57 9.75 5.31
N LYS A 363 6.51 10.69 5.30
CA LYS A 363 6.28 12.03 4.72
C LYS A 363 5.97 11.94 3.22
N THR A 364 6.69 11.11 2.47
CA THR A 364 6.46 10.92 1.02
C THR A 364 5.11 10.26 0.74
N ALA A 365 4.67 9.30 1.57
CA ALA A 365 3.43 8.56 1.41
C ALA A 365 2.20 9.25 2.04
N ALA A 366 2.39 10.30 2.86
CA ALA A 366 1.31 10.98 3.59
C ALA A 366 0.16 11.47 2.69
N PRO A 367 0.37 11.99 1.47
CA PRO A 367 -0.73 12.37 0.59
C PRO A 367 -1.62 11.18 0.17
N MET A 368 -1.12 9.97 0.22
CA MET A 368 -1.83 8.76 -0.24
C MET A 368 -2.49 7.98 0.89
N ILE A 369 -1.77 7.80 2.02
CA ILE A 369 -2.21 7.05 3.20
C ILE A 369 -2.10 7.91 4.47
N PRO A 370 -2.89 8.99 4.55
CA PRO A 370 -2.72 10.05 5.55
C PRO A 370 -2.85 9.60 7.01
N PHE A 371 -3.69 8.60 7.30
CA PHE A 371 -3.95 8.20 8.68
C PHE A 371 -2.85 7.31 9.25
N LEU A 372 -2.38 6.33 8.47
CA LEU A 372 -1.30 5.44 8.89
C LEU A 372 0.01 6.20 9.08
N THR A 373 0.33 7.11 8.15
CA THR A 373 1.56 7.89 8.20
C THR A 373 1.54 8.89 9.35
N GLU A 374 0.37 9.47 9.66
CA GLU A 374 0.20 10.34 10.82
C GLU A 374 0.43 9.57 12.13
N ASP A 375 -0.16 8.38 12.26
CA ASP A 375 -0.02 7.55 13.46
C ASP A 375 1.45 7.17 13.71
N ILE A 376 2.16 6.74 12.64
CA ILE A 376 3.60 6.45 12.72
C ILE A 376 4.40 7.71 13.09
N TYR A 377 4.11 8.86 12.48
CA TYR A 377 4.79 10.12 12.75
C TYR A 377 4.62 10.58 14.19
N GLN A 378 3.39 10.53 14.72
CA GLN A 378 3.12 10.88 16.11
C GLN A 378 3.96 10.04 17.07
N ASN A 379 4.10 8.75 16.76
CA ASN A 379 4.87 7.83 17.61
C ASN A 379 6.39 7.95 17.42
N LEU A 380 6.89 8.04 16.18
CA LEU A 380 8.34 8.08 15.93
C LEU A 380 8.98 9.43 16.18
N VAL A 381 8.27 10.52 15.82
CA VAL A 381 8.84 11.87 15.83
C VAL A 381 8.33 12.66 17.04
N ARG A 382 7.02 12.78 17.20
CA ARG A 382 6.42 13.64 18.23
C ARG A 382 6.64 13.16 19.67
N THR A 383 6.90 11.86 19.86
CA THR A 383 7.23 11.34 21.19
C THR A 383 8.59 11.82 21.67
N VAL A 384 9.56 11.96 20.77
CA VAL A 384 10.97 12.31 21.08
C VAL A 384 11.28 13.79 20.83
N ASP A 385 10.65 14.43 19.83
CA ASP A 385 10.81 15.86 19.54
C ASP A 385 9.47 16.59 19.56
N LYS A 386 9.21 17.32 20.65
CA LYS A 386 7.98 18.12 20.81
C LYS A 386 7.97 19.39 19.97
N ASN A 387 9.12 19.82 19.42
CA ASN A 387 9.22 21.01 18.57
C ASN A 387 8.97 20.69 17.10
N ALA A 388 8.95 19.41 16.71
CA ALA A 388 8.56 19.00 15.36
C ALA A 388 7.11 19.46 15.07
N PRO A 389 6.71 19.64 13.80
CA PRO A 389 5.34 19.98 13.42
C PRO A 389 4.31 19.08 14.10
N GLU A 390 3.15 19.63 14.48
CA GLU A 390 2.12 18.89 15.22
C GLU A 390 1.55 17.68 14.44
N SER A 391 1.60 17.74 13.12
CA SER A 391 1.14 16.70 12.23
C SER A 391 2.14 16.51 11.10
N ILE A 392 2.22 15.28 10.57
CA ILE A 392 3.00 14.98 9.36
C ILE A 392 2.52 15.83 8.18
N HIS A 393 1.24 16.19 8.15
CA HIS A 393 0.62 17.00 7.10
C HIS A 393 0.97 18.48 7.14
N LEU A 394 1.69 18.91 8.19
CA LEU A 394 2.29 20.24 8.31
C LEU A 394 3.79 20.22 7.99
N CYS A 395 4.34 19.06 7.66
CA CYS A 395 5.72 18.94 7.21
C CYS A 395 5.82 19.24 5.72
N ASP A 396 6.96 19.76 5.30
CA ASP A 396 7.30 19.84 3.88
C ASP A 396 7.47 18.45 3.27
N PHE A 397 7.18 18.36 1.97
CA PHE A 397 7.49 17.14 1.19
C PHE A 397 9.02 16.93 1.21
N PRO A 398 9.50 15.69 1.34
CA PRO A 398 10.94 15.43 1.46
C PRO A 398 11.72 15.89 0.23
N GLU A 399 12.82 16.59 0.48
CA GLU A 399 13.79 16.94 -0.56
C GLU A 399 14.73 15.78 -0.84
N VAL A 400 15.08 15.62 -2.12
CA VAL A 400 16.02 14.59 -2.57
C VAL A 400 17.45 14.98 -2.23
N ASN A 401 18.19 14.09 -1.55
CA ASN A 401 19.63 14.26 -1.39
C ASN A 401 20.36 13.48 -2.51
N GLU A 402 20.62 14.15 -3.61
CA GLU A 402 21.29 13.57 -4.79
C GLU A 402 22.68 12.97 -4.44
N SER A 403 23.36 13.47 -3.42
CA SER A 403 24.68 12.95 -3.02
C SER A 403 24.63 11.57 -2.36
N MET A 404 23.45 11.12 -1.95
CA MET A 404 23.24 9.79 -1.39
C MET A 404 22.78 8.77 -2.42
N ILE A 405 22.44 9.20 -3.65
CA ILE A 405 22.03 8.29 -4.72
C ILE A 405 23.29 7.67 -5.33
N ASP A 406 23.39 6.35 -5.23
CA ASP A 406 24.47 5.55 -5.82
C ASP A 406 23.87 4.51 -6.81
N PRO A 407 23.75 4.87 -8.10
CA PRO A 407 23.14 3.98 -9.08
C PRO A 407 23.92 2.67 -9.30
N GLU A 408 25.23 2.67 -9.06
CA GLU A 408 26.04 1.46 -9.20
C GLU A 408 25.79 0.47 -8.06
N LEU A 409 25.66 0.98 -6.83
CA LEU A 409 25.27 0.20 -5.66
C LEU A 409 23.85 -0.36 -5.81
N GLU A 410 22.89 0.46 -6.25
CA GLU A 410 21.51 0.01 -6.51
C GLU A 410 21.49 -1.10 -7.58
N ALA A 411 22.16 -0.90 -8.72
CA ALA A 411 22.21 -1.89 -9.78
C ALA A 411 22.88 -3.20 -9.34
N SER A 412 23.92 -3.13 -8.50
CA SER A 412 24.58 -4.33 -7.95
C SER A 412 23.66 -5.12 -7.04
N MET A 413 22.88 -4.43 -6.18
CA MET A 413 21.85 -5.09 -5.36
C MET A 413 20.69 -5.64 -6.19
N ASP A 414 20.24 -4.93 -7.23
CA ASP A 414 19.20 -5.43 -8.13
C ASP A 414 19.63 -6.72 -8.83
N GLU A 415 20.93 -6.84 -9.18
CA GLU A 415 21.50 -8.08 -9.72
C GLU A 415 21.50 -9.20 -8.68
N VAL A 416 21.88 -8.91 -7.41
CA VAL A 416 21.76 -9.86 -6.28
C VAL A 416 20.33 -10.36 -6.16
N LEU A 417 19.35 -9.45 -6.19
CA LEU A 417 17.93 -9.79 -6.07
C LEU A 417 17.48 -10.76 -7.17
N LYS A 418 17.89 -10.52 -8.43
CA LYS A 418 17.60 -11.42 -9.56
C LYS A 418 18.23 -12.79 -9.38
N VAL A 419 19.51 -12.83 -9.02
CA VAL A 419 20.20 -14.10 -8.76
C VAL A 419 19.52 -14.89 -7.64
N VAL A 420 19.07 -14.21 -6.56
CA VAL A 420 18.34 -14.86 -5.47
C VAL A 420 17.00 -15.42 -5.94
N VAL A 421 16.28 -14.72 -6.80
CA VAL A 421 15.01 -15.23 -7.37
C VAL A 421 15.25 -16.49 -8.18
N PHE A 422 16.23 -16.49 -9.10
CA PHE A 422 16.56 -17.67 -9.91
C PHE A 422 17.17 -18.80 -9.08
N GLY A 423 18.01 -18.49 -8.10
CA GLY A 423 18.56 -19.48 -7.19
C GLY A 423 17.48 -20.19 -6.35
N ARG A 424 16.46 -19.47 -5.89
CA ARG A 424 15.30 -20.05 -5.21
C ARG A 424 14.43 -20.87 -6.17
N ALA A 425 14.26 -20.43 -7.41
CA ALA A 425 13.55 -21.19 -8.45
C ALA A 425 14.30 -22.50 -8.74
N ALA A 426 15.62 -22.46 -8.92
CA ALA A 426 16.46 -23.63 -9.13
C ALA A 426 16.36 -24.64 -7.96
N ARG A 427 16.36 -24.15 -6.71
CA ARG A 427 16.16 -25.01 -5.53
C ARG A 427 14.79 -25.68 -5.52
N ASN A 428 13.75 -24.94 -5.89
CA ASN A 428 12.39 -25.48 -5.98
C ASN A 428 12.29 -26.55 -7.09
N THR A 429 12.88 -26.30 -8.25
CA THR A 429 12.96 -27.26 -9.36
C THR A 429 13.74 -28.51 -8.98
N ALA A 430 14.81 -28.37 -8.19
CA ALA A 430 15.58 -29.47 -7.62
C ALA A 430 14.89 -30.15 -6.42
N ASN A 431 13.77 -29.62 -5.92
CA ASN A 431 13.12 -30.06 -4.69
C ASN A 431 14.04 -30.04 -3.46
N ILE A 432 14.98 -29.08 -3.40
CA ILE A 432 15.90 -28.86 -2.28
C ILE A 432 15.33 -27.75 -1.39
N LYS A 433 15.07 -28.07 -0.12
CA LYS A 433 14.58 -27.11 0.85
C LYS A 433 15.55 -25.94 1.01
N SER A 434 15.02 -24.72 1.22
CA SER A 434 15.86 -23.51 1.35
C SER A 434 16.86 -23.56 2.51
N ARG A 435 16.59 -24.34 3.57
CA ARG A 435 17.52 -24.54 4.71
C ARG A 435 18.56 -25.63 4.47
N GLN A 436 18.42 -26.45 3.44
CA GLN A 436 19.41 -27.43 3.07
C GLN A 436 20.59 -26.74 2.39
N PRO A 437 21.81 -26.72 2.94
CA PRO A 437 22.95 -26.13 2.24
C PRO A 437 23.28 -26.91 0.97
N ILE A 438 23.79 -26.24 -0.03
CA ILE A 438 24.36 -26.81 -1.26
C ILE A 438 25.82 -26.40 -1.41
N ALA A 439 26.60 -27.20 -2.13
CA ALA A 439 28.04 -27.00 -2.25
C ALA A 439 28.36 -25.80 -3.14
N ASN A 440 27.86 -25.81 -4.37
CA ASN A 440 28.28 -24.86 -5.41
C ASN A 440 27.09 -24.25 -6.13
N MET A 441 27.25 -22.99 -6.50
CA MET A 441 26.39 -22.26 -7.41
C MET A 441 27.25 -21.51 -8.43
N TYR A 442 26.86 -21.62 -9.69
CA TYR A 442 27.54 -20.95 -10.80
C TYR A 442 26.58 -19.92 -11.39
N ILE A 443 27.09 -18.73 -11.66
CA ILE A 443 26.30 -17.61 -12.16
C ILE A 443 26.91 -17.09 -13.45
N LYS A 444 26.08 -16.87 -14.44
CA LYS A 444 26.39 -16.06 -15.60
C LYS A 444 25.54 -14.81 -15.56
N ALA A 445 26.19 -13.67 -15.51
CA ALA A 445 25.56 -12.35 -15.47
C ALA A 445 26.39 -11.37 -16.29
N ALA A 446 25.82 -10.19 -16.57
CA ALA A 446 26.51 -9.16 -17.32
C ALA A 446 27.71 -8.56 -16.56
N LYS A 447 27.64 -8.54 -15.24
CA LYS A 447 28.67 -8.00 -14.33
C LYS A 447 29.01 -9.03 -13.26
N THR A 448 30.30 -9.18 -12.96
CA THR A 448 30.75 -9.89 -11.77
C THR A 448 30.56 -8.98 -10.56
N LEU A 449 29.95 -9.50 -9.51
CA LEU A 449 29.70 -8.78 -8.27
C LEU A 449 30.92 -8.86 -7.34
N ASP A 450 31.13 -7.82 -6.53
CA ASP A 450 32.15 -7.80 -5.50
C ASP A 450 31.88 -8.81 -4.39
N ASP A 451 32.91 -9.18 -3.64
CA ASP A 451 32.84 -10.20 -2.58
C ASP A 451 31.71 -9.96 -1.56
N TYR A 452 31.44 -8.68 -1.23
CA TYR A 452 30.34 -8.32 -0.35
C TYR A 452 28.98 -8.82 -0.84
N PHE A 453 28.70 -8.66 -2.12
CA PHE A 453 27.44 -9.12 -2.73
C PHE A 453 27.41 -10.63 -2.90
N VAL A 454 28.58 -11.23 -3.15
CA VAL A 454 28.74 -12.70 -3.21
C VAL A 454 28.39 -13.32 -1.84
N ASP A 455 28.81 -12.69 -0.75
CA ASP A 455 28.45 -13.13 0.61
C ASP A 455 26.94 -13.05 0.87
N ILE A 456 26.29 -12.01 0.34
CA ILE A 456 24.82 -11.93 0.38
C ILE A 456 24.20 -13.14 -0.33
N LEU A 457 24.69 -13.49 -1.52
CA LEU A 457 24.17 -14.65 -2.27
C LEU A 457 24.39 -15.97 -1.52
N ARG A 458 25.57 -16.16 -0.91
CA ARG A 458 25.86 -17.33 -0.09
C ARG A 458 24.87 -17.52 1.04
N ASP A 459 24.60 -16.44 1.77
CA ASP A 459 23.69 -16.46 2.91
C ASP A 459 22.23 -16.70 2.46
N GLU A 460 21.77 -15.93 1.46
CA GLU A 460 20.37 -15.96 1.01
C GLU A 460 19.98 -17.29 0.36
N LEU A 461 20.90 -17.88 -0.35
CA LEU A 461 20.69 -19.13 -1.07
C LEU A 461 21.26 -20.33 -0.33
N ASN A 462 21.89 -20.12 0.82
CA ASN A 462 22.49 -21.18 1.61
C ASN A 462 23.43 -22.06 0.77
N VAL A 463 24.41 -21.40 0.16
CA VAL A 463 25.40 -22.01 -0.74
C VAL A 463 26.80 -21.79 -0.17
N LYS A 464 27.67 -22.80 -0.22
CA LYS A 464 29.04 -22.68 0.28
C LYS A 464 29.93 -21.87 -0.65
N ASN A 465 29.85 -22.15 -1.96
CA ASN A 465 30.68 -21.50 -2.97
C ASN A 465 29.79 -20.92 -4.07
N VAL A 466 30.06 -19.67 -4.43
CA VAL A 466 29.42 -18.96 -5.54
C VAL A 466 30.51 -18.54 -6.50
N GLU A 467 30.37 -18.91 -7.76
CA GLU A 467 31.34 -18.59 -8.82
C GLU A 467 30.63 -17.92 -10.01
N PHE A 468 31.18 -16.78 -10.45
CA PHE A 468 30.79 -16.16 -11.71
C PHE A 468 31.56 -16.77 -12.86
N LYS A 469 30.86 -17.19 -13.93
CA LYS A 469 31.45 -17.83 -15.12
C LYS A 469 30.89 -17.21 -16.39
N GLU A 470 31.74 -16.96 -17.35
CA GLU A 470 31.33 -16.46 -18.68
C GLU A 470 30.60 -17.56 -19.47
N ASP A 471 30.99 -18.81 -19.29
CA ASP A 471 30.40 -19.96 -19.97
C ASP A 471 29.89 -21.01 -18.95
N LEU A 472 28.62 -21.38 -19.09
CA LEU A 472 27.96 -22.40 -18.30
C LEU A 472 27.66 -23.68 -19.10
N SER A 473 28.23 -23.84 -20.30
CA SER A 473 27.99 -25.00 -21.19
C SER A 473 28.38 -26.33 -20.51
N ALA A 474 29.34 -26.31 -19.59
CA ALA A 474 29.73 -27.48 -18.80
C ALA A 474 28.66 -27.98 -17.83
N PHE A 475 27.65 -27.18 -17.51
CA PHE A 475 26.59 -27.46 -16.52
C PHE A 475 25.20 -27.50 -17.13
N THR A 476 25.06 -27.17 -18.42
CA THR A 476 23.80 -27.14 -19.14
C THR A 476 23.86 -28.13 -20.29
N ALA A 477 22.83 -28.93 -20.43
CA ALA A 477 22.60 -29.70 -21.63
C ALA A 477 21.47 -29.04 -22.43
N TYR A 478 21.69 -28.85 -23.72
CA TYR A 478 20.64 -28.35 -24.60
C TYR A 478 19.93 -29.52 -25.26
N SER A 479 18.60 -29.38 -25.43
CA SER A 479 17.82 -30.27 -26.26
C SER A 479 17.04 -29.47 -27.28
N PHE A 480 16.88 -30.02 -28.46
CA PHE A 480 16.28 -29.33 -29.59
C PHE A 480 15.04 -30.08 -30.06
N LYS A 481 14.00 -29.33 -30.39
CA LYS A 481 12.83 -29.83 -31.11
C LYS A 481 12.59 -28.96 -32.34
N PRO A 482 12.13 -29.51 -33.45
CA PRO A 482 11.82 -28.69 -34.62
C PRO A 482 10.62 -27.80 -34.37
N GLN A 483 10.70 -26.51 -34.71
CA GLN A 483 9.58 -25.60 -34.76
C GLN A 483 8.74 -25.95 -36.00
N LEU A 484 7.64 -26.66 -35.81
CA LEU A 484 6.84 -27.21 -36.91
C LEU A 484 6.32 -26.14 -37.88
N ARG A 485 6.09 -24.93 -37.40
CA ARG A 485 5.58 -23.80 -38.19
C ARG A 485 6.56 -23.33 -39.25
N THR A 486 7.86 -23.36 -38.97
CA THR A 486 8.94 -22.91 -39.85
C THR A 486 9.56 -24.09 -40.63
N VAL A 487 9.81 -25.21 -39.94
CA VAL A 487 10.42 -26.40 -40.53
C VAL A 487 9.46 -27.13 -41.48
N GLY A 488 8.16 -27.15 -41.19
CA GLY A 488 7.17 -27.85 -42.01
C GLY A 488 7.15 -27.38 -43.48
N PRO A 489 7.07 -26.08 -43.78
CA PRO A 489 7.14 -25.57 -45.14
C PRO A 489 8.48 -25.81 -45.83
N LYS A 490 9.63 -25.74 -45.07
CA LYS A 490 10.99 -25.90 -45.61
C LYS A 490 11.33 -27.38 -45.89
N TYR A 491 11.03 -28.26 -44.92
CA TYR A 491 11.55 -29.64 -44.89
C TYR A 491 10.50 -30.68 -44.48
N GLY A 492 9.22 -30.47 -44.80
CA GLY A 492 8.12 -31.32 -44.34
C GLY A 492 8.27 -32.82 -44.62
N LYS A 493 8.91 -33.22 -45.76
CA LYS A 493 9.18 -34.63 -46.09
C LYS A 493 10.21 -35.30 -45.18
N HIS A 494 11.11 -34.51 -44.61
CA HIS A 494 12.23 -34.94 -43.76
C HIS A 494 11.97 -34.72 -42.25
N LEU A 495 10.74 -34.36 -41.89
CA LEU A 495 10.42 -33.96 -40.51
C LEU A 495 10.71 -35.04 -39.47
N ASN A 496 10.51 -36.31 -39.80
CA ASN A 496 10.79 -37.44 -38.91
C ASN A 496 12.31 -37.60 -38.70
N ALA A 497 13.09 -37.54 -39.78
CA ALA A 497 14.56 -37.60 -39.69
C ALA A 497 15.14 -36.41 -38.93
N ILE A 498 14.56 -35.20 -39.09
CA ILE A 498 14.95 -34.01 -38.31
C ILE A 498 14.65 -34.22 -36.82
N LYS A 499 13.47 -34.76 -36.48
CA LYS A 499 13.13 -35.05 -35.08
C LYS A 499 14.08 -36.07 -34.45
N GLU A 500 14.39 -37.14 -35.20
CA GLU A 500 15.31 -38.19 -34.74
C GLU A 500 16.74 -37.66 -34.54
N TYR A 501 17.24 -36.85 -35.49
CA TYR A 501 18.55 -36.20 -35.38
C TYR A 501 18.62 -35.28 -34.16
N LEU A 502 17.63 -34.38 -34.01
CA LEU A 502 17.61 -33.42 -32.89
C LEU A 502 17.42 -34.09 -31.52
N ALA A 503 16.81 -35.28 -31.47
CA ALA A 503 16.67 -36.06 -30.23
C ALA A 503 17.95 -36.76 -29.82
N ASN A 504 18.89 -37.03 -30.75
CA ASN A 504 20.11 -37.80 -30.52
C ASN A 504 21.39 -36.98 -30.63
N VAL A 505 21.34 -35.75 -31.11
CA VAL A 505 22.50 -34.89 -31.26
C VAL A 505 23.03 -34.46 -29.88
N ASP A 506 24.36 -34.33 -29.77
CA ASP A 506 24.97 -33.66 -28.62
C ASP A 506 24.50 -32.20 -28.58
N GLY A 507 23.60 -31.89 -27.61
CA GLY A 507 22.97 -30.59 -27.54
C GLY A 507 23.92 -29.42 -27.34
N ASN A 508 25.02 -29.65 -26.58
CA ASN A 508 26.00 -28.59 -26.34
C ASN A 508 26.83 -28.30 -27.60
N LYS A 509 27.19 -29.34 -28.33
CA LYS A 509 27.89 -29.21 -29.61
C LYS A 509 27.00 -28.52 -30.63
N ALA A 510 25.75 -28.94 -30.78
CA ALA A 510 24.77 -28.35 -31.68
C ALA A 510 24.51 -26.85 -31.35
N MET A 511 24.43 -26.51 -30.05
CA MET A 511 24.32 -25.10 -29.61
C MET A 511 25.53 -24.28 -29.97
N SER A 512 26.74 -24.86 -29.84
CA SER A 512 27.98 -24.18 -30.21
C SER A 512 28.05 -23.91 -31.73
N GLU A 513 27.63 -24.90 -32.52
CA GLU A 513 27.49 -24.75 -33.99
C GLU A 513 26.46 -23.69 -34.35
N LEU A 514 25.30 -23.69 -33.71
CA LEU A 514 24.25 -22.69 -33.94
C LEU A 514 24.73 -21.26 -33.64
N LYS A 515 25.50 -21.10 -32.56
CA LYS A 515 26.08 -19.80 -32.19
C LYS A 515 27.22 -19.32 -33.12
N ALA A 516 28.01 -20.26 -33.61
CA ALA A 516 29.16 -19.94 -34.48
C ALA A 516 28.73 -19.71 -35.93
N ASP A 517 27.88 -20.58 -36.47
CA ASP A 517 27.52 -20.65 -37.87
C ASP A 517 26.11 -20.12 -38.17
N GLY A 518 25.31 -19.82 -37.12
CA GLY A 518 23.91 -19.38 -37.23
C GLY A 518 22.95 -20.51 -37.63
N VAL A 519 23.45 -21.73 -37.88
CA VAL A 519 22.64 -22.89 -38.30
C VAL A 519 23.25 -24.19 -37.79
N ILE A 520 22.41 -25.17 -37.51
CA ILE A 520 22.77 -26.57 -37.29
C ILE A 520 22.66 -27.30 -38.64
N LYS A 521 23.74 -27.91 -39.14
CA LYS A 521 23.77 -28.61 -40.45
C LYS A 521 23.93 -30.11 -40.26
N PHE A 522 23.12 -30.86 -41.01
CA PHE A 522 23.24 -32.33 -41.10
C PHE A 522 22.58 -32.84 -42.40
N THR A 523 22.83 -34.09 -42.73
CA THR A 523 22.24 -34.72 -43.91
C THR A 523 21.16 -35.72 -43.48
N ALA A 524 19.96 -35.59 -44.02
CA ALA A 524 18.85 -36.54 -43.85
C ALA A 524 18.32 -36.96 -45.20
N ASP A 525 18.22 -38.27 -45.47
CA ASP A 525 17.73 -38.86 -46.73
C ASP A 525 18.40 -38.21 -47.97
N ASP A 526 19.71 -38.13 -47.98
CA ASP A 526 20.55 -37.51 -49.04
C ASP A 526 20.27 -35.98 -49.26
N THR A 527 19.54 -35.34 -48.37
CA THR A 527 19.26 -33.92 -48.45
C THR A 527 20.03 -33.19 -47.32
N GLU A 528 20.74 -32.12 -47.66
CA GLU A 528 21.36 -31.24 -46.66
C GLU A 528 20.32 -30.39 -45.97
N ILE A 529 20.21 -30.52 -44.66
CA ILE A 529 19.29 -29.78 -43.78
C ILE A 529 20.12 -28.71 -43.04
N ALA A 530 19.65 -27.47 -43.07
CA ALA A 530 20.22 -26.37 -42.32
C ALA A 530 19.09 -25.74 -41.47
N LEU A 531 19.16 -25.87 -40.15
CA LEU A 531 18.18 -25.33 -39.21
C LEU A 531 18.74 -24.09 -38.54
N ALA A 532 18.08 -22.95 -38.72
CA ALA A 532 18.37 -21.72 -38.01
C ALA A 532 17.69 -21.69 -36.66
N GLU A 533 18.03 -20.72 -35.81
CA GLU A 533 17.43 -20.57 -34.48
C GLU A 533 15.91 -20.52 -34.52
N GLU A 534 15.32 -19.83 -35.51
CA GLU A 534 13.86 -19.76 -35.74
C GLU A 534 13.20 -21.09 -36.08
N ASP A 535 13.97 -22.07 -36.52
CA ASP A 535 13.53 -23.40 -36.89
C ASP A 535 13.54 -24.39 -35.71
N LEU A 536 13.99 -23.94 -34.56
CA LEU A 536 14.25 -24.76 -33.38
C LEU A 536 13.47 -24.27 -32.17
N LEU A 537 12.93 -25.20 -31.44
CA LEU A 537 12.52 -25.02 -30.05
C LEU A 537 13.69 -25.52 -29.20
N ILE A 538 14.34 -24.61 -28.53
CA ILE A 538 15.54 -24.88 -27.72
C ILE A 538 15.11 -24.98 -26.28
N ASP A 539 15.20 -26.20 -25.72
CA ASP A 539 14.96 -26.45 -24.30
C ASP A 539 16.32 -26.66 -23.59
N VAL A 540 16.47 -26.10 -22.40
CA VAL A 540 17.62 -26.43 -21.56
C VAL A 540 17.31 -27.75 -20.88
N ALA A 541 18.01 -28.82 -21.28
CA ALA A 541 17.85 -30.13 -20.70
C ALA A 541 18.52 -30.19 -19.32
N LYS A 542 17.92 -30.95 -18.41
CA LYS A 542 18.52 -31.21 -17.09
C LYS A 542 19.79 -32.05 -17.26
N MET A 543 20.91 -31.55 -16.78
CA MET A 543 22.14 -32.32 -16.60
C MET A 543 22.08 -33.01 -15.22
N ASP A 544 22.43 -34.29 -15.15
CA ASP A 544 22.44 -35.00 -13.87
C ASP A 544 23.35 -34.29 -12.86
N GLY A 545 22.84 -34.02 -11.69
CA GLY A 545 23.55 -33.31 -10.62
C GLY A 545 23.48 -31.78 -10.71
N TYR A 546 22.83 -31.18 -11.72
CA TYR A 546 22.70 -29.73 -11.86
C TYR A 546 21.28 -29.31 -12.22
N VAL A 547 20.89 -28.13 -11.74
CA VAL A 547 19.63 -27.47 -12.13
C VAL A 547 19.93 -26.04 -12.51
N THR A 548 19.39 -25.62 -13.64
CA THR A 548 19.58 -24.30 -14.24
C THR A 548 18.26 -23.53 -14.28
N GLU A 549 18.29 -22.27 -13.87
CA GLU A 549 17.19 -21.30 -14.01
C GLU A 549 17.75 -19.95 -14.40
N GLY A 550 16.99 -19.14 -15.14
CA GLY A 550 17.47 -17.83 -15.56
C GLY A 550 16.62 -17.19 -16.65
N ASP A 551 17.09 -16.04 -17.10
CA ASP A 551 16.56 -15.30 -18.25
C ASP A 551 17.68 -15.03 -19.28
N ASN A 552 17.44 -14.12 -20.21
CA ASN A 552 18.43 -13.75 -21.25
C ASN A 552 19.66 -13.02 -20.67
N TYR A 553 19.62 -12.54 -19.44
CA TYR A 553 20.64 -11.69 -18.81
C TYR A 553 21.38 -12.41 -17.68
N VAL A 554 20.62 -13.15 -16.87
CA VAL A 554 21.15 -13.84 -15.68
C VAL A 554 20.80 -15.32 -15.77
N THR A 555 21.79 -16.19 -15.59
CA THR A 555 21.60 -17.64 -15.50
C THR A 555 22.26 -18.15 -14.24
N VAL A 556 21.53 -18.94 -13.46
CA VAL A 556 21.98 -19.56 -12.20
C VAL A 556 21.95 -21.07 -12.36
N VAL A 557 23.04 -21.70 -12.03
CA VAL A 557 23.17 -23.17 -11.97
C VAL A 557 23.50 -23.57 -10.53
N ILE A 558 22.75 -24.50 -9.97
CA ILE A 558 23.05 -25.07 -8.65
C ILE A 558 23.50 -26.52 -8.78
N ASP A 559 24.51 -26.89 -7.99
CA ASP A 559 24.93 -28.28 -7.77
C ASP A 559 23.96 -28.95 -6.78
N THR A 560 23.29 -30.00 -7.22
CA THR A 560 22.28 -30.70 -6.44
C THR A 560 22.84 -31.88 -5.65
N THR A 561 24.17 -32.12 -5.72
CA THR A 561 24.85 -33.19 -5.01
C THR A 561 24.96 -32.83 -3.53
N LEU A 562 24.36 -33.62 -2.66
CA LEU A 562 24.40 -33.44 -1.21
C LEU A 562 25.39 -34.42 -0.56
N THR A 563 26.41 -33.85 0.06
CA THR A 563 27.33 -34.64 0.89
C THR A 563 26.75 -34.95 2.29
N PRO A 564 27.24 -35.95 3.03
CA PRO A 564 26.78 -36.21 4.38
C PRO A 564 26.87 -35.01 5.32
N GLU A 565 27.91 -34.18 5.19
CA GLU A 565 28.16 -32.99 6.00
C GLU A 565 27.08 -31.91 5.68
N LEU A 566 26.75 -31.72 4.40
CA LEU A 566 25.69 -30.78 3.99
C LEU A 566 24.30 -31.22 4.47
N ILE A 567 24.05 -32.52 4.46
CA ILE A 567 22.80 -33.09 4.99
C ILE A 567 22.71 -32.84 6.50
N GLU A 568 23.79 -33.09 7.24
CA GLU A 568 23.87 -32.85 8.69
C GLU A 568 23.61 -31.39 9.02
N GLU A 569 24.28 -30.46 8.33
CA GLU A 569 24.03 -29.01 8.50
C GLU A 569 22.57 -28.66 8.19
N GLY A 570 21.96 -29.31 7.20
CA GLY A 570 20.53 -29.15 6.90
C GLY A 570 19.64 -29.55 8.07
N TYR A 571 19.97 -30.62 8.79
CA TYR A 571 19.28 -30.99 10.03
C TYR A 571 19.45 -29.94 11.13
N VAL A 572 20.67 -29.44 11.36
CA VAL A 572 20.94 -28.38 12.34
C VAL A 572 20.07 -27.14 12.08
N ARG A 573 20.05 -26.66 10.85
CA ARG A 573 19.26 -25.47 10.47
C ARG A 573 17.76 -25.70 10.62
N GLU A 574 17.24 -26.86 10.32
CA GLU A 574 15.82 -27.20 10.55
C GLU A 574 15.51 -27.29 12.06
N VAL A 575 16.37 -27.88 12.88
CA VAL A 575 16.22 -27.93 14.34
C VAL A 575 16.15 -26.52 14.91
N ILE A 576 17.10 -25.65 14.56
CA ILE A 576 17.12 -24.23 14.96
C ILE A 576 15.79 -23.55 14.60
N SER A 577 15.32 -23.75 13.38
CA SER A 577 14.05 -23.18 12.93
C SER A 577 12.84 -23.65 13.74
N LYS A 578 12.80 -24.95 14.13
CA LYS A 578 11.69 -25.48 14.93
C LYS A 578 11.73 -24.91 16.35
N ILE A 579 12.90 -24.81 16.96
CA ILE A 579 13.06 -24.18 18.27
C ILE A 579 12.64 -22.72 18.25
N GLN A 580 13.06 -21.94 17.24
CA GLN A 580 12.65 -20.54 17.10
C GLN A 580 11.14 -20.39 16.87
N THR A 581 10.52 -21.32 16.12
CA THR A 581 9.06 -21.36 15.98
C THR A 581 8.37 -21.60 17.31
N MET A 582 8.88 -22.54 18.11
CA MET A 582 8.33 -22.84 19.43
C MET A 582 8.49 -21.68 20.41
N ARG A 583 9.62 -20.97 20.39
CA ARG A 583 9.81 -19.74 21.17
C ARG A 583 8.72 -18.71 20.86
N LYS A 584 8.44 -18.50 19.56
CA LYS A 584 7.41 -17.57 19.09
C LYS A 584 6.00 -18.04 19.50
N ASP A 585 5.67 -19.32 19.28
CA ASP A 585 4.35 -19.89 19.59
C ASP A 585 4.06 -19.86 21.11
N SER A 586 5.11 -19.78 21.93
CA SER A 586 5.03 -19.72 23.39
C SER A 586 5.15 -18.31 23.97
N ASP A 587 5.11 -17.26 23.12
CA ASP A 587 5.22 -15.86 23.50
C ASP A 587 6.46 -15.52 24.37
N PHE A 588 7.57 -16.25 24.17
CA PHE A 588 8.84 -15.95 24.87
C PHE A 588 9.39 -14.62 24.39
N GLN A 589 9.98 -13.87 25.35
CA GLN A 589 10.66 -12.63 25.01
C GLN A 589 11.88 -12.91 24.12
N VAL A 590 12.25 -11.95 23.30
CA VAL A 590 13.39 -12.09 22.37
C VAL A 590 14.69 -12.39 23.11
N THR A 591 14.83 -11.86 24.33
CA THR A 591 16.01 -11.97 25.20
C THR A 591 15.99 -13.20 26.10
N ASP A 592 14.89 -13.96 26.17
CA ASP A 592 14.77 -15.11 27.05
C ASP A 592 15.78 -16.21 26.67
N ARG A 593 16.45 -16.73 27.68
CA ARG A 593 17.29 -17.93 27.55
C ARG A 593 16.45 -19.16 27.81
N ILE A 594 16.76 -20.25 27.09
CA ILE A 594 15.93 -21.45 27.14
C ILE A 594 16.70 -22.73 27.42
N LYS A 595 16.01 -23.73 27.99
CA LYS A 595 16.39 -25.14 27.94
C LYS A 595 15.64 -25.82 26.80
N VAL A 596 16.32 -26.65 26.05
CA VAL A 596 15.76 -27.43 24.95
C VAL A 596 15.74 -28.90 25.31
N TYR A 597 14.57 -29.50 25.22
CA TYR A 597 14.31 -30.92 25.49
C TYR A 597 14.18 -31.66 24.16
N VAL A 598 14.77 -32.84 24.04
CA VAL A 598 14.72 -33.65 22.82
C VAL A 598 14.51 -35.11 23.18
N THR A 599 13.55 -35.74 22.51
CA THR A 599 13.29 -37.17 22.66
C THR A 599 12.71 -37.80 21.40
N GLY A 600 12.76 -39.12 21.28
CA GLY A 600 12.11 -39.90 20.24
C GLY A 600 12.89 -40.06 18.93
N ASN A 601 14.14 -39.54 18.82
CA ASN A 601 14.99 -39.76 17.64
C ASN A 601 16.47 -39.63 17.97
N ALA A 602 17.18 -40.78 17.97
CA ALA A 602 18.59 -40.82 18.30
C ALA A 602 19.50 -40.09 17.30
N LYS A 603 19.14 -40.08 15.99
CA LYS A 603 19.90 -39.39 14.96
C LYS A 603 19.85 -37.86 15.15
N ILE A 604 18.68 -37.32 15.43
CA ILE A 604 18.55 -35.89 15.68
C ILE A 604 19.22 -35.50 16.99
N ALA A 605 19.14 -36.33 18.03
CA ALA A 605 19.84 -36.11 19.29
C ALA A 605 21.36 -36.05 19.08
N GLU A 606 21.93 -36.99 18.33
CA GLU A 606 23.37 -37.02 17.99
C GLU A 606 23.78 -35.74 17.20
N VAL A 607 23.00 -35.35 16.19
CA VAL A 607 23.26 -34.12 15.41
C VAL A 607 23.23 -32.90 16.32
N MET A 608 22.28 -32.81 17.26
CA MET A 608 22.18 -31.69 18.19
C MET A 608 23.33 -31.66 19.20
N GLU A 609 23.79 -32.81 19.70
CA GLU A 609 24.94 -32.90 20.61
C GLU A 609 26.22 -32.47 19.90
N LYS A 610 26.46 -32.99 18.71
CA LYS A 610 27.65 -32.67 17.90
C LYS A 610 27.74 -31.19 17.55
N ASN A 611 26.59 -30.51 17.32
CA ASN A 611 26.51 -29.12 16.93
C ASN A 611 25.93 -28.22 18.04
N ALA A 612 26.13 -28.61 19.31
CA ALA A 612 25.49 -28.00 20.46
C ALA A 612 25.82 -26.53 20.63
N ASP A 613 27.08 -26.12 20.42
CA ASP A 613 27.54 -24.74 20.59
C ASP A 613 26.89 -23.82 19.59
N GLU A 614 26.79 -24.22 18.33
CA GLU A 614 26.13 -23.43 17.28
C GLU A 614 24.65 -23.29 17.58
N ILE A 615 23.94 -24.36 17.83
CA ILE A 615 22.51 -24.35 18.08
C ILE A 615 22.19 -23.49 19.31
N LYS A 616 22.89 -23.69 20.44
CA LYS A 616 22.70 -22.91 21.67
C LYS A 616 22.91 -21.42 21.46
N ARG A 617 23.97 -21.07 20.72
CA ARG A 617 24.25 -19.67 20.39
C ARG A 617 23.08 -19.00 19.63
N VAL A 618 22.54 -19.69 18.63
CA VAL A 618 21.51 -19.12 17.75
C VAL A 618 20.13 -19.06 18.43
N VAL A 619 19.80 -20.06 19.27
CA VAL A 619 18.49 -20.14 19.93
C VAL A 619 18.48 -19.53 21.34
N LEU A 620 19.57 -18.95 21.81
CA LEU A 620 19.79 -18.52 23.19
C LEU A 620 19.57 -19.69 24.20
N GLY A 621 20.11 -20.87 23.84
CA GLY A 621 19.98 -22.08 24.65
C GLY A 621 21.05 -22.16 25.77
N ASP A 622 20.62 -22.45 26.96
CA ASP A 622 21.55 -22.74 28.10
C ASP A 622 21.92 -24.22 28.16
N ALA A 623 20.96 -25.10 27.97
CA ALA A 623 21.17 -26.54 28.08
C ALA A 623 20.28 -27.31 27.09
N PHE A 624 20.80 -28.49 26.67
CA PHE A 624 20.01 -29.57 26.07
C PHE A 624 19.73 -30.65 27.11
N VAL A 625 18.50 -31.11 27.15
CA VAL A 625 18.06 -32.22 28.00
C VAL A 625 17.60 -33.33 27.07
N MET A 626 18.46 -34.35 26.96
CA MET A 626 18.20 -35.47 26.06
C MET A 626 17.30 -36.51 26.73
N ASP A 627 16.58 -37.27 25.91
CA ASP A 627 15.60 -38.29 26.29
C ASP A 627 14.54 -37.85 27.30
N ALA A 628 14.19 -36.55 27.24
CA ALA A 628 13.19 -35.94 28.09
C ALA A 628 12.26 -35.03 27.28
N ALA A 629 11.07 -34.81 27.81
CA ALA A 629 10.11 -33.85 27.33
C ALA A 629 9.69 -32.89 28.44
N CYS A 630 9.24 -31.69 28.12
CA CYS A 630 8.63 -30.74 29.03
C CYS A 630 7.17 -30.49 28.63
N ASP A 631 6.42 -29.71 29.42
CA ASP A 631 5.01 -29.44 29.16
C ASP A 631 4.80 -28.75 27.78
N ASN A 632 5.77 -27.94 27.37
CA ASN A 632 5.78 -27.28 26.06
C ASN A 632 6.62 -28.11 25.05
N SER A 633 6.18 -29.31 24.74
CA SER A 633 6.80 -30.21 23.76
C SER A 633 5.90 -30.45 22.57
N LYS A 634 6.50 -30.56 21.36
CA LYS A 634 5.78 -30.76 20.09
C LYS A 634 6.52 -31.75 19.21
N GLU A 635 5.79 -32.66 18.55
CA GLU A 635 6.37 -33.57 17.54
C GLU A 635 6.59 -32.77 16.23
N TRP A 636 7.76 -32.94 15.65
CA TRP A 636 8.20 -32.38 14.40
C TRP A 636 8.67 -33.46 13.42
N ASN A 637 8.47 -33.20 12.13
CA ASN A 637 9.12 -33.96 11.06
C ASN A 637 10.28 -33.11 10.51
N ILE A 638 11.49 -33.51 10.76
CA ILE A 638 12.72 -32.86 10.32
C ILE A 638 13.37 -33.70 9.21
N ASN A 639 13.15 -33.29 7.97
CA ASN A 639 13.66 -33.97 6.77
C ASN A 639 13.37 -35.48 6.72
N GLY A 640 12.18 -35.89 7.15
CA GLY A 640 11.75 -37.29 7.20
C GLY A 640 11.90 -37.93 8.57
N GLU A 641 12.69 -37.37 9.48
CA GLU A 641 12.90 -37.85 10.83
C GLU A 641 11.86 -37.26 11.79
N LYS A 642 11.13 -38.09 12.50
CA LYS A 642 10.19 -37.66 13.55
C LYS A 642 10.95 -37.50 14.86
N VAL A 643 10.79 -36.35 15.51
CA VAL A 643 11.41 -36.00 16.79
C VAL A 643 10.50 -35.15 17.63
N THR A 644 10.48 -35.31 18.92
CA THR A 644 9.81 -34.43 19.86
C THR A 644 10.81 -33.42 20.42
N ILE A 645 10.54 -32.14 20.22
CA ILE A 645 11.34 -31.03 20.77
C ILE A 645 10.46 -30.26 21.75
N GLY A 646 11.02 -29.89 22.90
CA GLY A 646 10.41 -29.06 23.91
C GLY A 646 11.26 -27.82 24.23
N VAL A 647 10.65 -26.74 24.65
CA VAL A 647 11.35 -25.52 25.07
C VAL A 647 10.77 -24.96 26.36
N GLU A 648 11.64 -24.53 27.25
CA GLU A 648 11.29 -23.94 28.55
C GLU A 648 12.23 -22.76 28.83
N VAL A 649 11.72 -21.67 29.39
CA VAL A 649 12.55 -20.53 29.79
C VAL A 649 13.45 -20.94 30.94
N SER A 650 14.75 -20.67 30.81
CA SER A 650 15.71 -20.88 31.89
C SER A 650 15.41 -19.93 33.05
N LYS A 651 15.13 -20.47 34.22
CA LYS A 651 14.94 -19.67 35.46
C LYS A 651 16.27 -19.24 36.03
#